data_1305d9c3b788e9f3c36d55a76bac3d87
#
_entry.id   1305d9c3b788e9f3c36d55a76bac3d87
#
_cell.length_a   1.000
_cell.length_b   1.000
_cell.length_c   1.000
_cell.angle_alpha   90.00
_cell.angle_beta   90.00
_cell.angle_gamma   90.00
#
_symmetry.space_group_name_H-M   'P 1'
#
loop_
_entity.id
_entity.type
_entity.pdbx_description
1 polymer ?
#
loop_
_entity_poly.entity_id
_entity_poly.type
_entity_poly.pdbx_seq_one_letter_code
_entity_poly.pdbx_strand_id
1 'polypeptide(L)'
;MNDAGGPRRTQVASRARSHLRRGSERAGARIARGLGEPALFAILLSAVVSALFFSLGVVAGDALGLTPIVYVAAGLFLVITIATYVEGSSLHQERGGASIYARYALDEFWSFVAGWAILLDYLIVMAAAAVAVGEYLAVFWSDLSGGLPEVAIVAVALAYVAAQNVRGLSAGRLGMVLRLSLFSIALLLLVAAIAFAQFFDAGAVFDSIELGDAPGWNDAIFAAVVASVAIMGVEAASGLAGEVRVGRRGLRRMVLASAAVALILFVGVSAAALMAQPVVRSETALGGEYLEAPVLGIVAAYDPGWLMEGGRYVVGATAAAVLIVAMNGQMLGLARLAYSLATNRQIPSAVGRLHGSRGTPYVAIGVAAMIAFAFALTRDLDFLAGVFAFGAMIGIAIAHLSVIVLRYREPGRPSAFRVPLSIRAGRGSVPLPAAVGAFASVAAWVSVVVLHEGARVIGGIWMAFGVVLYVVYRRSQNKSLTQRFTIPAEALQETIEAEYGSILVPVLGTPLDDDIVGTAGRLAAEEGEDGDGAVLEALYVFEIPMSLPIDARVPEERVQEAKRILARAKEVGEEYEGVEVATAMVRGRTAGQAIVAEARRRGVEAIVLAAEEPSRVRGGALLGGRGRARDRFVGGTTRYVVEKAPCRVILTAPPAGQEDTREGVRP
;
A
#
# COMPACT_ATOMS: atom_id res chain seq x y z
N MET A 1 8.63 43.70 -56.85
CA MET A 1 8.19 42.43 -57.48
C MET A 1 9.00 41.34 -56.81
N ASN A 2 8.53 40.49 -56.07
CA ASN A 2 7.33 39.90 -55.56
C ASN A 2 7.66 39.15 -54.28
N ASP A 3 6.92 39.46 -53.34
CA ASP A 3 6.81 38.82 -52.02
C ASP A 3 6.12 37.45 -52.20
N ALA A 4 6.68 36.35 -51.76
CA ALA A 4 6.01 35.06 -51.62
C ALA A 4 6.78 34.10 -50.70
N GLY A 5 6.75 34.32 -49.39
CA GLY A 5 7.42 33.43 -48.43
C GLY A 5 6.81 33.33 -47.03
N GLY A 6 5.55 33.75 -46.81
CA GLY A 6 5.03 33.97 -45.47
C GLY A 6 4.03 33.00 -44.83
N PRO A 7 3.28 32.09 -45.47
CA PRO A 7 2.30 31.29 -44.73
C PRO A 7 2.64 29.81 -44.47
N ARG A 8 3.67 29.25 -45.09
CA ARG A 8 3.97 27.81 -44.94
C ARG A 8 4.71 27.45 -43.66
N ARG A 9 5.55 28.31 -43.12
CA ARG A 9 6.31 28.03 -41.87
C ARG A 9 5.42 28.04 -40.63
N THR A 10 4.43 28.92 -40.56
CA THR A 10 3.48 29.00 -39.43
C THR A 10 2.51 27.81 -39.34
N GLN A 11 2.11 27.24 -40.49
CA GLN A 11 1.24 26.06 -40.50
C GLN A 11 1.96 24.76 -40.11
N VAL A 12 3.24 24.62 -40.44
CA VAL A 12 4.05 23.44 -40.05
C VAL A 12 4.34 23.49 -38.56
N ALA A 13 4.68 24.65 -37.99
CA ALA A 13 4.88 24.84 -36.56
C ALA A 13 3.60 24.63 -35.76
N SER A 14 2.43 25.04 -36.24
CA SER A 14 1.15 24.82 -35.58
C SER A 14 0.71 23.34 -35.61
N ARG A 15 0.98 22.63 -36.71
CA ARG A 15 0.73 21.17 -36.79
C ARG A 15 1.71 20.35 -35.94
N ALA A 16 2.95 20.73 -35.86
CA ALA A 16 3.92 20.09 -34.96
C ALA A 16 3.53 20.30 -33.48
N ARG A 17 3.11 21.52 -33.11
CA ARG A 17 2.61 21.81 -31.76
C ARG A 17 1.32 21.02 -31.41
N SER A 18 0.41 20.83 -32.36
CA SER A 18 -0.81 20.03 -32.12
C SER A 18 -0.54 18.53 -32.01
N HIS A 19 0.45 18.01 -32.72
CA HIS A 19 0.89 16.61 -32.59
C HIS A 19 1.67 16.36 -31.29
N LEU A 20 2.50 17.30 -30.86
CA LEU A 20 3.21 17.27 -29.59
C LEU A 20 2.22 17.37 -28.41
N ARG A 21 1.21 18.25 -28.51
CA ARG A 21 0.16 18.38 -27.49
C ARG A 21 -0.69 17.10 -27.34
N ARG A 22 -1.09 16.47 -28.45
CA ARG A 22 -1.79 15.17 -28.43
C ARG A 22 -0.89 14.00 -27.99
N GLY A 23 0.40 14.07 -28.24
CA GLY A 23 1.41 13.13 -27.76
C GLY A 23 1.64 13.27 -26.26
N SER A 24 1.72 14.50 -25.74
CA SER A 24 1.90 14.77 -24.30
C SER A 24 0.67 14.41 -23.47
N GLU A 25 -0.54 14.69 -23.97
CA GLU A 25 -1.79 14.26 -23.29
C GLU A 25 -1.94 12.74 -23.24
N ARG A 26 -1.47 12.01 -24.27
CA ARG A 26 -1.44 10.54 -24.25
C ARG A 26 -0.28 9.96 -23.45
N ALA A 27 0.85 10.67 -23.36
CA ALA A 27 1.99 10.29 -22.52
C ALA A 27 1.75 10.65 -21.05
N GLY A 28 1.14 11.82 -20.77
CA GLY A 28 0.77 12.25 -19.42
C GLY A 28 -0.19 11.30 -18.69
N ALA A 29 -1.04 10.57 -19.44
CA ALA A 29 -1.94 9.54 -18.89
C ALA A 29 -1.20 8.25 -18.44
N ARG A 30 0.10 8.11 -18.70
CA ARG A 30 0.90 6.92 -18.34
C ARG A 30 1.97 7.17 -17.30
N ILE A 31 2.09 8.37 -16.77
CA ILE A 31 3.13 8.69 -15.80
C ILE A 31 2.64 8.29 -14.41
N ALA A 32 3.13 7.15 -13.92
CA ALA A 32 2.90 6.71 -12.56
C ALA A 32 3.67 7.61 -11.59
N ARG A 33 2.97 8.45 -10.84
CA ARG A 33 3.55 9.09 -9.65
C ARG A 33 3.57 8.04 -8.55
N GLY A 34 4.69 7.43 -8.26
CA GLY A 34 4.85 6.51 -7.15
C GLY A 34 4.84 5.04 -7.55
N LEU A 35 3.88 4.26 -7.10
CA LEU A 35 3.79 2.82 -7.32
C LEU A 35 3.08 2.48 -8.62
N GLY A 36 3.68 1.63 -9.45
CA GLY A 36 3.03 1.08 -10.64
C GLY A 36 1.91 0.06 -10.28
N GLU A 37 1.05 -0.25 -11.25
CA GLU A 37 0.00 -1.29 -11.12
C GLU A 37 0.52 -2.60 -10.50
N PRO A 38 1.71 -3.13 -10.85
CA PRO A 38 2.22 -4.36 -10.27
C PRO A 38 2.52 -4.26 -8.77
N ALA A 39 2.89 -3.09 -8.27
CA ALA A 39 3.23 -2.90 -6.86
C ALA A 39 1.99 -2.90 -5.96
N LEU A 40 0.90 -2.27 -6.40
CA LEU A 40 -0.39 -2.34 -5.70
C LEU A 40 -0.95 -3.75 -5.70
N PHE A 41 -0.86 -4.42 -6.85
CA PHE A 41 -1.29 -5.80 -6.97
C PHE A 41 -0.49 -6.72 -6.03
N ALA A 42 0.81 -6.49 -5.89
CA ALA A 42 1.67 -7.25 -4.97
C ALA A 42 1.24 -7.11 -3.51
N ILE A 43 0.92 -5.89 -3.08
CA ILE A 43 0.50 -5.61 -1.69
C ILE A 43 -0.86 -6.24 -1.42
N LEU A 44 -1.83 -6.05 -2.32
CA LEU A 44 -3.16 -6.65 -2.21
C LEU A 44 -3.06 -8.18 -2.16
N LEU A 45 -2.31 -8.77 -3.07
CA LEU A 45 -2.13 -10.21 -3.16
C LEU A 45 -1.44 -10.79 -1.93
N SER A 46 -0.42 -10.09 -1.41
CA SER A 46 0.27 -10.49 -0.17
C SER A 46 -0.67 -10.53 1.03
N ALA A 47 -1.52 -9.51 1.20
CA ALA A 47 -2.49 -9.46 2.29
C ALA A 47 -3.51 -10.61 2.21
N VAL A 48 -4.07 -10.84 1.02
CA VAL A 48 -5.05 -11.92 0.78
C VAL A 48 -4.43 -13.29 1.05
N VAL A 49 -3.25 -13.57 0.48
CA VAL A 49 -2.60 -14.89 0.61
C VAL A 49 -2.19 -15.18 2.05
N SER A 50 -1.67 -14.16 2.76
CA SER A 50 -1.24 -14.34 4.14
C SER A 50 -2.39 -14.65 5.10
N ALA A 51 -3.58 -14.10 4.86
CA ALA A 51 -4.73 -14.33 5.72
C ALA A 51 -5.14 -15.81 5.78
N LEU A 52 -4.96 -16.55 4.69
CA LEU A 52 -5.30 -17.96 4.63
C LEU A 52 -4.49 -18.81 5.63
N PHE A 53 -3.23 -18.41 5.90
CA PHE A 53 -2.36 -19.14 6.82
C PHE A 53 -2.80 -19.09 8.29
N PHE A 54 -3.63 -18.13 8.70
CA PHE A 54 -4.10 -18.05 10.09
C PHE A 54 -5.64 -18.03 10.23
N SER A 55 -6.39 -17.60 9.20
CA SER A 55 -7.86 -17.51 9.33
C SER A 55 -8.60 -18.80 8.96
N LEU A 56 -7.98 -19.68 8.17
CA LEU A 56 -8.61 -20.92 7.72
C LEU A 56 -8.97 -21.83 8.89
N GLY A 57 -8.14 -21.88 9.93
CA GLY A 57 -8.42 -22.68 11.14
C GLY A 57 -9.68 -22.24 11.86
N VAL A 58 -9.80 -20.93 12.14
CA VAL A 58 -10.97 -20.33 12.78
C VAL A 58 -12.24 -20.57 11.95
N VAL A 59 -12.19 -20.25 10.65
CA VAL A 59 -13.36 -20.43 9.76
C VAL A 59 -13.74 -21.91 9.62
N ALA A 60 -12.79 -22.83 9.56
CA ALA A 60 -13.08 -24.26 9.46
C ALA A 60 -13.60 -24.84 10.77
N GLY A 61 -13.13 -24.35 11.91
CA GLY A 61 -13.64 -24.73 13.23
C GLY A 61 -15.12 -24.40 13.41
N ASP A 62 -15.51 -23.20 13.02
CA ASP A 62 -16.88 -22.72 13.19
C ASP A 62 -17.83 -23.14 12.05
N ALA A 63 -17.35 -23.10 10.77
CA ALA A 63 -18.18 -23.42 9.62
C ALA A 63 -18.22 -24.92 9.28
N LEU A 64 -17.27 -25.70 9.80
CA LEU A 64 -17.14 -27.12 9.49
C LEU A 64 -17.23 -27.40 7.97
N GLY A 65 -18.08 -28.33 7.53
CA GLY A 65 -18.31 -28.64 6.13
C GLY A 65 -18.80 -27.46 5.26
N LEU A 66 -19.36 -26.43 5.86
CA LEU A 66 -19.79 -25.20 5.14
C LEU A 66 -18.63 -24.29 4.74
N THR A 67 -17.40 -24.50 5.22
CA THR A 67 -16.25 -23.60 5.01
C THR A 67 -16.05 -23.16 3.56
N PRO A 68 -16.06 -24.02 2.52
CA PRO A 68 -15.91 -23.60 1.14
C PRO A 68 -17.07 -22.69 0.66
N ILE A 69 -18.31 -22.97 1.12
CA ILE A 69 -19.49 -22.17 0.77
C ILE A 69 -19.41 -20.79 1.43
N VAL A 70 -18.96 -20.74 2.68
CA VAL A 70 -18.73 -19.50 3.42
C VAL A 70 -17.69 -18.64 2.70
N TYR A 71 -16.61 -19.21 2.16
CA TYR A 71 -15.64 -18.46 1.36
C TYR A 71 -16.17 -18.02 -0.01
N VAL A 72 -17.10 -18.74 -0.64
CA VAL A 72 -17.81 -18.26 -1.83
C VAL A 72 -18.64 -17.01 -1.50
N ALA A 73 -19.38 -17.03 -0.40
CA ALA A 73 -20.17 -15.87 0.06
C ALA A 73 -19.25 -14.68 0.41
N ALA A 74 -18.15 -14.93 1.12
CA ALA A 74 -17.12 -13.94 1.43
C ALA A 74 -16.48 -13.35 0.16
N GLY A 75 -16.22 -14.17 -0.86
CA GLY A 75 -15.71 -13.72 -2.16
C GLY A 75 -16.69 -12.81 -2.91
N LEU A 76 -17.99 -13.08 -2.84
CA LEU A 76 -19.00 -12.18 -3.39
C LEU A 76 -19.03 -10.83 -2.66
N PHE A 77 -18.96 -10.86 -1.35
CA PHE A 77 -18.86 -9.65 -0.53
C PHE A 77 -17.58 -8.86 -0.81
N LEU A 78 -16.45 -9.55 -1.04
CA LEU A 78 -15.18 -8.94 -1.48
C LEU A 78 -15.35 -8.16 -2.77
N VAL A 79 -15.98 -8.73 -3.81
CA VAL A 79 -16.20 -8.07 -5.09
C VAL A 79 -17.02 -6.79 -4.93
N ILE A 80 -18.08 -6.83 -4.12
CA ILE A 80 -18.93 -5.68 -3.80
C ILE A 80 -18.11 -4.59 -3.11
N THR A 81 -17.32 -4.98 -2.12
CA THR A 81 -16.51 -4.05 -1.33
C THR A 81 -15.40 -3.42 -2.15
N ILE A 82 -14.65 -4.21 -2.92
CA ILE A 82 -13.63 -3.67 -3.83
C ILE A 82 -14.23 -2.67 -4.81
N ALA A 83 -15.36 -2.98 -5.43
CA ALA A 83 -16.04 -2.06 -6.36
C ALA A 83 -16.35 -0.71 -5.69
N THR A 84 -16.83 -0.73 -4.44
CA THR A 84 -17.11 0.46 -3.66
C THR A 84 -15.85 1.27 -3.35
N TYR A 85 -14.77 0.62 -2.90
CA TYR A 85 -13.50 1.29 -2.61
C TYR A 85 -12.86 1.90 -3.87
N VAL A 86 -12.98 1.22 -5.01
CA VAL A 86 -12.51 1.74 -6.30
C VAL A 86 -13.28 3.00 -6.71
N GLU A 87 -14.61 3.03 -6.53
CA GLU A 87 -15.39 4.23 -6.79
C GLU A 87 -15.01 5.36 -5.83
N GLY A 88 -14.95 5.08 -4.53
CA GLY A 88 -14.53 6.06 -3.52
C GLY A 88 -13.15 6.67 -3.81
N SER A 89 -12.17 5.82 -4.14
CA SER A 89 -10.82 6.26 -4.53
C SER A 89 -10.78 7.04 -5.83
N SER A 90 -11.72 6.80 -6.75
CA SER A 90 -11.81 7.54 -8.01
C SER A 90 -12.47 8.92 -7.84
N LEU A 91 -13.31 9.09 -6.83
CA LEU A 91 -13.93 10.36 -6.47
C LEU A 91 -12.97 11.26 -5.68
N HIS A 92 -12.28 10.68 -4.70
CA HIS A 92 -11.33 11.38 -3.85
C HIS A 92 -10.00 10.62 -3.83
N GLN A 93 -9.00 11.14 -4.52
CA GLN A 93 -7.68 10.52 -4.69
C GLN A 93 -6.76 10.69 -3.46
N GLU A 94 -7.27 11.27 -2.39
CA GLU A 94 -6.56 11.36 -1.13
C GLU A 94 -6.45 9.99 -0.46
N ARG A 95 -5.48 9.85 0.43
CA ARG A 95 -5.10 8.56 1.04
C ARG A 95 -5.66 8.42 2.42
N GLY A 96 -6.33 7.30 2.68
CA GLY A 96 -6.95 6.98 3.96
C GLY A 96 -8.20 6.11 3.81
N GLY A 97 -8.50 5.66 2.59
CA GLY A 97 -9.62 4.74 2.32
C GLY A 97 -10.95 5.25 2.88
N ALA A 98 -11.65 4.40 3.63
CA ALA A 98 -12.94 4.71 4.23
C ALA A 98 -12.95 6.00 5.06
N SER A 99 -11.87 6.31 5.78
CA SER A 99 -11.74 7.53 6.58
C SER A 99 -11.86 8.80 5.71
N ILE A 100 -11.23 8.81 4.53
CA ILE A 100 -11.31 9.94 3.61
C ILE A 100 -12.69 10.01 2.95
N TYR A 101 -13.25 8.88 2.52
CA TYR A 101 -14.60 8.89 1.94
C TYR A 101 -15.63 9.45 2.94
N ALA A 102 -15.54 9.04 4.21
CA ALA A 102 -16.39 9.54 5.27
C ALA A 102 -16.21 11.04 5.52
N ARG A 103 -15.00 11.57 5.41
CA ARG A 103 -14.69 12.98 5.58
C ARG A 103 -15.43 13.88 4.59
N TYR A 104 -15.46 13.46 3.32
CA TYR A 104 -16.15 14.19 2.26
C TYR A 104 -17.65 13.86 2.20
N ALA A 105 -18.00 12.61 2.45
CA ALA A 105 -19.38 12.16 2.42
C ALA A 105 -20.18 12.64 3.64
N LEU A 106 -19.62 12.54 4.82
CA LEU A 106 -20.28 12.79 6.10
C LEU A 106 -19.68 14.01 6.80
N ASP A 107 -18.69 13.79 7.65
CA ASP A 107 -17.95 14.82 8.38
C ASP A 107 -16.65 14.28 9.02
N GLU A 108 -15.95 15.14 9.77
CA GLU A 108 -14.71 14.81 10.49
C GLU A 108 -14.90 13.74 11.57
N PHE A 109 -16.05 13.67 12.23
CA PHE A 109 -16.32 12.66 13.27
C PHE A 109 -16.42 11.26 12.66
N TRP A 110 -17.20 11.10 11.60
CA TRP A 110 -17.32 9.81 10.92
C TRP A 110 -16.02 9.39 10.22
N SER A 111 -15.26 10.36 9.73
CA SER A 111 -13.89 10.13 9.24
C SER A 111 -13.00 9.53 10.33
N PHE A 112 -13.07 10.10 11.54
CA PHE A 112 -12.33 9.58 12.69
C PHE A 112 -12.80 8.18 13.09
N VAL A 113 -14.12 7.96 13.21
CA VAL A 113 -14.70 6.65 13.58
C VAL A 113 -14.23 5.56 12.62
N ALA A 114 -14.30 5.80 11.30
CA ALA A 114 -13.82 4.86 10.30
C ALA A 114 -12.30 4.60 10.44
N GLY A 115 -11.50 5.65 10.56
CA GLY A 115 -10.05 5.53 10.70
C GLY A 115 -9.65 4.81 11.99
N TRP A 116 -10.32 5.09 13.11
CA TRP A 116 -10.04 4.48 14.40
C TRP A 116 -10.41 3.00 14.45
N ALA A 117 -11.50 2.61 13.79
CA ALA A 117 -11.90 1.22 13.62
C ALA A 117 -10.90 0.43 12.76
N ILE A 118 -10.42 1.04 11.66
CA ILE A 118 -9.40 0.43 10.77
C ILE A 118 -8.03 0.34 11.47
N LEU A 119 -7.70 1.25 12.39
CA LEU A 119 -6.47 1.09 13.18
C LEU A 119 -6.52 -0.19 14.03
N LEU A 120 -7.67 -0.53 14.61
CA LEU A 120 -7.85 -1.78 15.36
C LEU A 120 -7.65 -2.99 14.45
N ASP A 121 -8.25 -2.96 13.25
CA ASP A 121 -8.08 -4.00 12.23
C ASP A 121 -6.59 -4.27 11.94
N TYR A 122 -5.79 -3.25 11.62
CA TYR A 122 -4.37 -3.41 11.38
C TYR A 122 -3.60 -3.99 12.57
N LEU A 123 -3.94 -3.58 13.80
CA LEU A 123 -3.29 -4.06 15.02
C LEU A 123 -3.56 -5.55 15.25
N ILE A 124 -4.81 -5.98 15.07
CA ILE A 124 -5.20 -7.36 15.29
C ILE A 124 -4.62 -8.30 14.24
N VAL A 125 -4.63 -7.90 12.96
CA VAL A 125 -4.00 -8.72 11.90
C VAL A 125 -2.50 -8.89 12.15
N MET A 126 -1.81 -7.85 12.64
CA MET A 126 -0.40 -7.98 13.03
C MET A 126 -0.22 -8.93 14.22
N ALA A 127 -1.11 -8.89 15.21
CA ALA A 127 -1.07 -9.78 16.36
C ALA A 127 -1.30 -11.25 15.96
N ALA A 128 -2.36 -11.52 15.19
CA ALA A 128 -2.71 -12.86 14.70
C ALA A 128 -1.58 -13.44 13.81
N ALA A 129 -1.06 -12.62 12.89
CA ALA A 129 0.06 -13.04 12.05
C ALA A 129 1.34 -13.33 12.87
N ALA A 130 1.59 -12.57 13.94
CA ALA A 130 2.76 -12.80 14.79
C ALA A 130 2.65 -14.11 15.60
N VAL A 131 1.45 -14.43 16.11
CA VAL A 131 1.16 -15.72 16.78
C VAL A 131 1.38 -16.86 15.78
N ALA A 132 0.75 -16.79 14.60
CA ALA A 132 0.89 -17.82 13.58
C ALA A 132 2.35 -18.01 13.13
N VAL A 133 3.20 -16.98 13.09
CA VAL A 133 4.64 -17.13 12.78
C VAL A 133 5.31 -18.10 13.75
N GLY A 134 4.99 -18.04 15.04
CA GLY A 134 5.52 -18.95 16.05
C GLY A 134 5.20 -20.42 15.74
N GLU A 135 3.94 -20.71 15.46
CA GLU A 135 3.45 -22.06 15.17
C GLU A 135 4.04 -22.63 13.86
N TYR A 136 4.14 -21.82 12.80
CA TYR A 136 4.79 -22.25 11.56
C TYR A 136 6.30 -22.48 11.72
N LEU A 137 6.99 -21.76 12.63
CA LEU A 137 8.39 -21.98 12.94
C LEU A 137 8.62 -23.17 13.89
N ALA A 138 7.62 -23.58 14.67
CA ALA A 138 7.69 -24.73 15.55
C ALA A 138 7.97 -26.05 14.81
N VAL A 139 7.70 -26.11 13.50
CA VAL A 139 8.09 -27.24 12.64
C VAL A 139 9.61 -27.47 12.66
N PHE A 140 10.42 -26.43 12.83
CA PHE A 140 11.88 -26.52 12.88
C PHE A 140 12.43 -26.79 14.29
N TRP A 141 11.73 -26.27 15.31
CA TRP A 141 12.09 -26.43 16.72
C TRP A 141 10.79 -26.48 17.54
N SER A 142 10.42 -27.66 17.98
CA SER A 142 9.17 -27.89 18.73
C SER A 142 9.02 -27.06 20.00
N ASP A 143 10.14 -26.64 20.60
CA ASP A 143 10.14 -25.80 21.80
C ASP A 143 9.66 -24.34 21.53
N LEU A 144 9.48 -23.99 20.25
CA LEU A 144 8.97 -22.67 19.86
C LEU A 144 7.43 -22.56 19.97
N SER A 145 6.70 -23.68 20.04
CA SER A 145 5.28 -23.69 20.34
C SER A 145 5.07 -23.69 21.84
N GLY A 146 4.52 -22.62 22.36
CA GLY A 146 4.15 -22.49 23.78
C GLY A 146 5.22 -21.83 24.68
N GLY A 147 4.74 -21.27 25.77
CA GLY A 147 5.58 -20.68 26.84
C GLY A 147 6.33 -19.40 26.46
N LEU A 148 7.49 -19.21 27.10
CA LEU A 148 8.34 -18.03 26.88
C LEU A 148 8.98 -17.97 25.49
N PRO A 149 9.40 -19.08 24.84
CA PRO A 149 9.96 -19.04 23.50
C PRO A 149 9.00 -18.50 22.45
N GLU A 150 7.76 -18.87 22.50
CA GLU A 150 6.71 -18.35 21.61
C GLU A 150 6.53 -16.83 21.79
N VAL A 151 6.41 -16.35 23.04
CA VAL A 151 6.34 -14.92 23.35
C VAL A 151 7.56 -14.18 22.82
N ALA A 152 8.75 -14.79 22.93
CA ALA A 152 9.98 -14.21 22.41
C ALA A 152 9.97 -14.09 20.88
N ILE A 153 9.47 -15.09 20.15
CA ILE A 153 9.35 -15.04 18.69
C ILE A 153 8.36 -13.94 18.27
N VAL A 154 7.19 -13.87 18.89
CA VAL A 154 6.21 -12.81 18.67
C VAL A 154 6.82 -11.43 18.89
N ALA A 155 7.55 -11.24 20.01
CA ALA A 155 8.23 -9.99 20.29
C ALA A 155 9.30 -9.64 19.25
N VAL A 156 10.13 -10.62 18.85
CA VAL A 156 11.17 -10.44 17.83
C VAL A 156 10.58 -10.12 16.47
N ALA A 157 9.52 -10.82 16.05
CA ALA A 157 8.83 -10.58 14.78
C ALA A 157 8.24 -9.16 14.72
N LEU A 158 7.52 -8.74 15.74
CA LEU A 158 6.95 -7.39 15.82
C LEU A 158 8.03 -6.31 15.93
N ALA A 159 9.08 -6.52 16.72
CA ALA A 159 10.21 -5.60 16.81
C ALA A 159 10.95 -5.48 15.47
N TYR A 160 11.15 -6.58 14.75
CA TYR A 160 11.73 -6.58 13.41
C TYR A 160 10.88 -5.77 12.43
N VAL A 161 9.56 -6.01 12.40
CA VAL A 161 8.61 -5.27 11.56
C VAL A 161 8.62 -3.78 11.89
N ALA A 162 8.58 -3.42 13.17
CA ALA A 162 8.67 -2.03 13.62
C ALA A 162 9.98 -1.38 13.19
N ALA A 163 11.11 -2.05 13.41
CA ALA A 163 12.43 -1.55 13.02
C ALA A 163 12.55 -1.34 11.49
N GLN A 164 11.99 -2.25 10.68
CA GLN A 164 11.97 -2.11 9.23
C GLN A 164 11.13 -0.89 8.78
N ASN A 165 9.96 -0.69 9.39
CA ASN A 165 9.09 0.43 9.08
C ASN A 165 9.67 1.78 9.56
N VAL A 166 10.35 1.83 10.70
CA VAL A 166 11.09 3.02 11.16
C VAL A 166 12.26 3.35 10.23
N ARG A 167 12.97 2.34 9.71
CA ARG A 167 14.04 2.54 8.71
C ARG A 167 13.53 3.00 7.36
N GLY A 168 12.26 2.80 7.07
CA GLY A 168 11.61 3.08 5.80
C GLY A 168 11.73 1.92 4.81
N LEU A 169 10.58 1.49 4.30
CA LEU A 169 10.52 0.47 3.26
C LEU A 169 10.84 1.09 1.89
N SER A 170 11.83 0.55 1.20
CA SER A 170 12.18 0.99 -0.15
C SER A 170 11.24 0.38 -1.21
N ALA A 171 10.91 1.14 -2.23
CA ALA A 171 10.10 0.68 -3.37
C ALA A 171 10.71 -0.55 -4.08
N GLY A 172 12.02 -0.73 -4.04
CA GLY A 172 12.71 -1.89 -4.62
C GLY A 172 12.36 -3.23 -3.96
N ARG A 173 11.90 -3.23 -2.70
CA ARG A 173 11.46 -4.44 -2.00
C ARG A 173 10.12 -4.97 -2.48
N LEU A 174 9.29 -4.16 -3.14
CA LEU A 174 7.99 -4.58 -3.67
C LEU A 174 8.09 -5.72 -4.69
N GLY A 175 9.16 -5.76 -5.49
CA GLY A 175 9.41 -6.88 -6.40
C GLY A 175 9.71 -8.20 -5.66
N MET A 176 10.30 -8.14 -4.46
CA MET A 176 10.52 -9.31 -3.59
C MET A 176 9.19 -9.76 -2.97
N VAL A 177 8.37 -8.83 -2.49
CA VAL A 177 7.03 -9.13 -1.96
C VAL A 177 6.18 -9.82 -3.02
N LEU A 178 6.15 -9.33 -4.26
CA LEU A 178 5.41 -9.94 -5.35
C LEU A 178 5.88 -11.37 -5.63
N ARG A 179 7.20 -11.58 -5.71
CA ARG A 179 7.75 -12.93 -5.97
C ARG A 179 7.42 -13.90 -4.85
N LEU A 180 7.51 -13.47 -3.59
CA LEU A 180 7.16 -14.31 -2.44
C LEU A 180 5.66 -14.62 -2.43
N SER A 181 4.79 -13.65 -2.72
CA SER A 181 3.35 -13.87 -2.81
C SER A 181 2.98 -14.84 -3.94
N LEU A 182 3.60 -14.71 -5.12
CA LEU A 182 3.38 -15.62 -6.23
C LEU A 182 3.89 -17.05 -5.92
N PHE A 183 5.04 -17.15 -5.25
CA PHE A 183 5.55 -18.44 -4.78
C PHE A 183 4.62 -19.08 -3.76
N SER A 184 4.10 -18.30 -2.81
CA SER A 184 3.15 -18.79 -1.81
C SER A 184 1.82 -19.24 -2.45
N ILE A 185 1.31 -18.53 -3.45
CA ILE A 185 0.13 -18.98 -4.22
C ILE A 185 0.40 -20.32 -4.90
N ALA A 186 1.53 -20.43 -5.59
CA ALA A 186 1.90 -21.67 -6.25
C ALA A 186 2.03 -22.84 -5.25
N LEU A 187 2.61 -22.57 -4.07
CA LEU A 187 2.72 -23.56 -3.00
C LEU A 187 1.35 -23.96 -2.45
N LEU A 188 0.46 -23.01 -2.16
CA LEU A 188 -0.89 -23.30 -1.68
C LEU A 188 -1.72 -24.09 -2.69
N LEU A 189 -1.62 -23.74 -3.98
CA LEU A 189 -2.26 -24.50 -5.04
C LEU A 189 -1.68 -25.91 -5.18
N LEU A 190 -0.35 -26.06 -4.99
CA LEU A 190 0.29 -27.37 -4.99
C LEU A 190 -0.15 -28.21 -3.79
N VAL A 191 -0.20 -27.62 -2.60
CA VAL A 191 -0.73 -28.26 -1.39
C VAL A 191 -2.16 -28.71 -1.62
N ALA A 192 -3.03 -27.84 -2.11
CA ALA A 192 -4.41 -28.21 -2.42
C ALA A 192 -4.50 -29.32 -3.49
N ALA A 193 -3.69 -29.24 -4.56
CA ALA A 193 -3.69 -30.24 -5.62
C ALA A 193 -3.25 -31.64 -5.12
N ILE A 194 -2.24 -31.71 -4.24
CA ILE A 194 -1.81 -32.96 -3.62
C ILE A 194 -2.92 -33.51 -2.71
N ALA A 195 -3.56 -32.67 -1.89
CA ALA A 195 -4.67 -33.07 -1.04
C ALA A 195 -5.85 -33.61 -1.87
N PHE A 196 -6.23 -32.93 -2.95
CA PHE A 196 -7.26 -33.43 -3.87
C PHE A 196 -6.86 -34.78 -4.53
N ALA A 197 -5.58 -34.96 -4.89
CA ALA A 197 -5.13 -36.20 -5.51
C ALA A 197 -5.16 -37.39 -4.54
N GLN A 198 -4.91 -37.14 -3.24
CA GLN A 198 -4.84 -38.21 -2.22
C GLN A 198 -6.17 -38.48 -1.53
N PHE A 199 -6.97 -37.43 -1.29
CA PHE A 199 -8.14 -37.48 -0.41
C PHE A 199 -9.45 -37.06 -1.08
N PHE A 200 -9.52 -37.09 -2.42
CA PHE A 200 -10.72 -36.60 -3.11
C PHE A 200 -11.97 -37.42 -2.72
N ASP A 201 -12.74 -36.83 -1.86
CA ASP A 201 -14.06 -37.30 -1.44
C ASP A 201 -14.99 -36.09 -1.23
N ALA A 202 -15.93 -35.89 -2.15
CA ALA A 202 -16.91 -34.83 -2.04
C ALA A 202 -17.87 -35.03 -0.86
N GLY A 203 -18.14 -36.29 -0.48
CA GLY A 203 -18.96 -36.63 0.68
C GLY A 203 -18.31 -36.14 1.98
N ALA A 204 -16.99 -36.25 2.13
CA ALA A 204 -16.28 -35.77 3.32
C ALA A 204 -16.52 -34.27 3.62
N VAL A 205 -16.84 -33.46 2.59
CA VAL A 205 -17.13 -32.05 2.76
C VAL A 205 -18.61 -31.78 2.99
N PHE A 206 -19.51 -32.43 2.22
CA PHE A 206 -20.92 -32.07 2.19
C PHE A 206 -21.83 -32.93 3.04
N ASP A 207 -21.48 -34.21 3.27
CA ASP A 207 -22.32 -35.14 4.02
C ASP A 207 -22.32 -34.86 5.53
N SER A 208 -21.35 -34.07 6.02
CA SER A 208 -21.23 -33.67 7.42
C SER A 208 -22.00 -32.37 7.76
N ILE A 209 -22.76 -31.80 6.81
CA ILE A 209 -23.45 -30.55 7.00
C ILE A 209 -24.86 -30.79 7.58
N GLU A 210 -25.03 -30.54 8.86
CA GLU A 210 -26.33 -30.51 9.55
C GLU A 210 -26.56 -29.10 10.08
N LEU A 211 -26.95 -28.17 9.20
CA LEU A 211 -27.04 -26.75 9.51
C LEU A 211 -28.05 -26.48 10.66
N GLY A 212 -27.56 -25.86 11.73
CA GLY A 212 -28.30 -25.61 12.95
C GLY A 212 -27.87 -26.51 14.09
N ASP A 213 -27.19 -27.63 13.81
CA ASP A 213 -26.60 -28.56 14.77
C ASP A 213 -25.08 -28.63 14.58
N ALA A 214 -24.61 -29.00 13.39
CA ALA A 214 -23.19 -29.02 13.02
C ALA A 214 -22.97 -28.49 11.60
N PRO A 215 -22.63 -27.20 11.37
CA PRO A 215 -22.43 -26.16 12.37
C PRO A 215 -23.72 -25.55 12.94
N GLY A 216 -23.64 -25.00 14.15
CA GLY A 216 -24.67 -24.14 14.71
C GLY A 216 -24.89 -22.87 13.88
N TRP A 217 -26.08 -22.26 13.95
CA TRP A 217 -26.36 -21.03 13.24
C TRP A 217 -25.42 -19.87 13.63
N ASN A 218 -25.10 -19.78 14.95
CA ASN A 218 -24.23 -18.72 15.47
C ASN A 218 -22.81 -18.86 14.93
N ASP A 219 -22.29 -20.08 14.92
CA ASP A 219 -20.94 -20.40 14.48
C ASP A 219 -20.80 -20.20 12.96
N ALA A 220 -21.79 -20.65 12.19
CA ALA A 220 -21.83 -20.41 10.74
C ALA A 220 -21.88 -18.91 10.38
N ILE A 221 -22.65 -18.10 11.12
CA ILE A 221 -22.72 -16.65 10.93
C ILE A 221 -21.37 -16.02 11.31
N PHE A 222 -20.78 -16.40 12.44
CA PHE A 222 -19.49 -15.89 12.88
C PHE A 222 -18.40 -16.23 11.86
N ALA A 223 -18.32 -17.49 11.43
CA ALA A 223 -17.41 -17.93 10.37
C ALA A 223 -17.56 -17.12 9.08
N ALA A 224 -18.80 -16.83 8.64
CA ALA A 224 -19.06 -16.04 7.45
C ALA A 224 -18.55 -14.61 7.59
N VAL A 225 -18.65 -14.02 8.77
CA VAL A 225 -18.11 -12.68 9.05
C VAL A 225 -16.58 -12.72 9.06
N VAL A 226 -15.96 -13.67 9.76
CA VAL A 226 -14.49 -13.81 9.81
C VAL A 226 -13.92 -14.07 8.41
N ALA A 227 -14.52 -14.98 7.64
CA ALA A 227 -14.12 -15.24 6.25
C ALA A 227 -14.22 -14.00 5.38
N SER A 228 -15.30 -13.21 5.53
CA SER A 228 -15.52 -11.99 4.77
C SER A 228 -14.46 -10.92 5.04
N VAL A 229 -13.97 -10.84 6.28
CA VAL A 229 -12.90 -9.90 6.63
C VAL A 229 -11.52 -10.45 6.25
N ALA A 230 -11.28 -11.73 6.47
CA ALA A 230 -10.00 -12.38 6.18
C ALA A 230 -9.61 -12.31 4.70
N ILE A 231 -10.59 -12.48 3.79
CA ILE A 231 -10.35 -12.40 2.34
C ILE A 231 -10.07 -10.96 1.87
N MET A 232 -10.32 -9.94 2.73
CA MET A 232 -10.17 -8.54 2.38
C MET A 232 -8.75 -8.01 2.60
N GLY A 233 -8.01 -7.78 1.51
CA GLY A 233 -6.76 -7.00 1.53
C GLY A 233 -6.92 -5.57 1.02
N VAL A 234 -8.18 -5.14 0.74
CA VAL A 234 -8.47 -3.87 0.02
C VAL A 234 -8.06 -2.64 0.81
N GLU A 235 -8.15 -2.68 2.12
CA GLU A 235 -7.83 -1.54 2.98
C GLU A 235 -6.34 -1.20 2.94
N ALA A 236 -5.47 -2.21 2.98
CA ALA A 236 -4.04 -2.03 2.80
C ALA A 236 -3.69 -1.41 1.42
N ALA A 237 -4.43 -1.80 0.37
CA ALA A 237 -4.26 -1.25 -0.97
C ALA A 237 -4.87 0.15 -1.13
N SER A 238 -6.00 0.45 -0.48
CA SER A 238 -6.69 1.75 -0.58
C SER A 238 -5.85 2.89 -0.01
N GLY A 239 -5.06 2.63 1.01
CA GLY A 239 -4.06 3.57 1.55
C GLY A 239 -3.00 3.99 0.51
N LEU A 240 -2.85 3.24 -0.58
CA LEU A 240 -1.91 3.50 -1.67
C LEU A 240 -2.57 4.04 -2.95
N ALA A 241 -3.91 4.01 -3.03
CA ALA A 241 -4.66 4.32 -4.25
C ALA A 241 -4.36 5.72 -4.82
N GLY A 242 -4.12 6.72 -3.97
CA GLY A 242 -3.73 8.08 -4.40
C GLY A 242 -2.33 8.18 -5.03
N GLU A 243 -1.52 7.12 -4.99
CA GLU A 243 -0.17 7.08 -5.58
C GLU A 243 -0.13 6.42 -6.96
N VAL A 244 -1.25 5.82 -7.37
CA VAL A 244 -1.32 5.05 -8.62
C VAL A 244 -2.32 5.68 -9.57
N ARG A 245 -1.85 6.10 -10.72
CA ARG A 245 -2.71 6.46 -11.85
C ARG A 245 -2.98 5.20 -12.68
N VAL A 246 -4.03 4.47 -12.29
CA VAL A 246 -4.48 3.30 -13.05
C VAL A 246 -5.62 3.71 -13.97
N GLY A 247 -5.48 3.44 -15.26
CA GLY A 247 -6.57 3.63 -16.21
C GLY A 247 -7.76 2.69 -15.90
N ARG A 248 -9.01 3.08 -16.26
CA ARG A 248 -10.24 2.29 -16.01
C ARG A 248 -10.10 0.81 -16.34
N ARG A 249 -9.45 0.46 -17.45
CA ARG A 249 -9.27 -0.94 -17.89
C ARG A 249 -8.28 -1.69 -16.99
N GLY A 250 -7.18 -1.05 -16.59
CA GLY A 250 -6.18 -1.65 -15.70
C GLY A 250 -6.77 -1.91 -14.31
N LEU A 251 -7.46 -0.93 -13.75
CA LEU A 251 -8.11 -1.04 -12.45
C LEU A 251 -9.15 -2.18 -12.41
N ARG A 252 -10.02 -2.26 -13.42
CA ARG A 252 -11.00 -3.35 -13.54
C ARG A 252 -10.33 -4.73 -13.64
N ARG A 253 -9.26 -4.85 -14.43
CA ARG A 253 -8.52 -6.12 -14.58
C ARG A 253 -7.86 -6.52 -13.25
N MET A 254 -7.24 -5.59 -12.58
CA MET A 254 -6.60 -5.82 -11.28
C MET A 254 -7.59 -6.32 -10.24
N VAL A 255 -8.74 -5.64 -10.11
CA VAL A 255 -9.82 -6.00 -9.18
C VAL A 255 -10.34 -7.40 -9.46
N LEU A 256 -10.70 -7.69 -10.72
CA LEU A 256 -11.22 -9.00 -11.10
C LEU A 256 -10.18 -10.11 -10.92
N ALA A 257 -8.92 -9.85 -11.27
CA ALA A 257 -7.83 -10.81 -11.09
C ALA A 257 -7.59 -11.11 -9.61
N SER A 258 -7.54 -10.08 -8.75
CA SER A 258 -7.35 -10.28 -7.31
C SER A 258 -8.51 -11.05 -6.67
N ALA A 259 -9.75 -10.70 -7.02
CA ALA A 259 -10.92 -11.39 -6.52
C ALA A 259 -10.97 -12.86 -7.00
N ALA A 260 -10.62 -13.13 -8.26
CA ALA A 260 -10.56 -14.49 -8.79
C ALA A 260 -9.48 -15.32 -8.10
N VAL A 261 -8.28 -14.77 -7.91
CA VAL A 261 -7.19 -15.45 -7.19
C VAL A 261 -7.59 -15.72 -5.74
N ALA A 262 -8.17 -14.73 -5.05
CA ALA A 262 -8.65 -14.90 -3.69
C ALA A 262 -9.69 -16.03 -3.61
N LEU A 263 -10.71 -15.99 -4.47
CA LEU A 263 -11.78 -17.00 -4.47
C LEU A 263 -11.22 -18.42 -4.75
N ILE A 264 -10.38 -18.58 -5.77
CA ILE A 264 -9.77 -19.87 -6.10
C ILE A 264 -8.94 -20.41 -4.94
N LEU A 265 -8.14 -19.55 -4.29
CA LEU A 265 -7.30 -19.96 -3.18
C LEU A 265 -8.15 -20.35 -1.96
N PHE A 266 -9.03 -19.46 -1.50
CA PHE A 266 -9.77 -19.71 -0.28
C PHE A 266 -10.76 -20.89 -0.42
N VAL A 267 -11.49 -20.97 -1.52
CA VAL A 267 -12.41 -22.08 -1.76
C VAL A 267 -11.66 -23.38 -2.07
N GLY A 268 -10.63 -23.33 -2.92
CA GLY A 268 -9.87 -24.53 -3.28
C GLY A 268 -9.08 -25.08 -2.12
N VAL A 269 -8.38 -24.24 -1.35
CA VAL A 269 -7.59 -24.69 -0.21
C VAL A 269 -8.48 -25.14 0.94
N SER A 270 -9.63 -24.48 1.21
CA SER A 270 -10.56 -24.91 2.26
C SER A 270 -11.22 -26.26 1.95
N ALA A 271 -11.62 -26.48 0.69
CA ALA A 271 -12.14 -27.79 0.29
C ALA A 271 -11.08 -28.88 0.42
N ALA A 272 -9.85 -28.63 -0.03
CA ALA A 272 -8.72 -29.54 0.11
C ALA A 272 -8.39 -29.82 1.59
N ALA A 273 -8.50 -28.79 2.44
CA ALA A 273 -8.24 -28.91 3.88
C ALA A 273 -9.26 -29.82 4.57
N LEU A 274 -10.55 -29.67 4.27
CA LEU A 274 -11.60 -30.52 4.84
C LEU A 274 -11.55 -31.96 4.31
N MET A 275 -11.08 -32.18 3.08
CA MET A 275 -10.85 -33.53 2.58
C MET A 275 -9.65 -34.20 3.25
N ALA A 276 -8.59 -33.44 3.56
CA ALA A 276 -7.42 -33.93 4.28
C ALA A 276 -7.69 -34.11 5.81
N GLN A 277 -8.49 -33.23 6.38
CA GLN A 277 -8.90 -33.21 7.80
C GLN A 277 -10.42 -33.17 7.89
N PRO A 278 -11.10 -34.30 7.69
CA PRO A 278 -12.56 -34.35 7.62
C PRO A 278 -13.20 -34.01 8.97
N VAL A 279 -14.45 -33.58 8.90
CA VAL A 279 -15.28 -33.33 10.09
C VAL A 279 -15.69 -34.68 10.70
N VAL A 280 -15.35 -34.87 11.95
CA VAL A 280 -15.69 -36.08 12.73
C VAL A 280 -16.33 -35.66 14.03
N ARG A 281 -17.58 -36.11 14.31
CA ARG A 281 -18.32 -35.76 15.52
C ARG A 281 -18.46 -34.25 15.75
N SER A 282 -18.79 -33.52 14.69
CA SER A 282 -18.97 -32.07 14.72
C SER A 282 -17.71 -31.26 15.04
N GLU A 283 -16.54 -31.85 14.87
CA GLU A 283 -15.23 -31.19 15.04
C GLU A 283 -14.31 -31.48 13.86
N THR A 284 -13.36 -30.60 13.60
CA THR A 284 -12.27 -30.83 12.65
C THR A 284 -10.93 -30.48 13.30
N ALA A 285 -9.89 -31.25 12.98
CA ALA A 285 -8.54 -30.96 13.47
C ALA A 285 -8.05 -29.57 13.06
N LEU A 286 -8.60 -29.00 11.98
CA LEU A 286 -8.28 -27.63 11.53
C LEU A 286 -8.74 -26.57 12.54
N GLY A 287 -9.88 -26.77 13.22
CA GLY A 287 -10.37 -25.87 14.26
C GLY A 287 -9.86 -26.18 15.65
N GLY A 288 -9.07 -27.27 15.81
CA GLY A 288 -8.47 -27.71 17.07
C GLY A 288 -6.95 -27.69 17.02
N GLU A 289 -6.32 -28.85 16.81
CA GLU A 289 -4.87 -29.03 16.82
C GLU A 289 -4.13 -28.11 15.83
N TYR A 290 -4.74 -27.81 14.68
CA TYR A 290 -4.14 -26.97 13.63
C TYR A 290 -4.79 -25.58 13.51
N LEU A 291 -5.46 -25.10 14.55
CA LEU A 291 -6.15 -23.79 14.53
C LEU A 291 -5.22 -22.64 14.11
N GLU A 292 -4.01 -22.61 14.63
CA GLU A 292 -3.03 -21.53 14.40
C GLU A 292 -2.16 -21.78 13.16
N ALA A 293 -2.14 -23.01 12.63
CA ALA A 293 -1.36 -23.39 11.48
C ALA A 293 -2.11 -24.35 10.52
N PRO A 294 -3.28 -23.96 10.00
CA PRO A 294 -4.19 -24.87 9.29
C PRO A 294 -3.58 -25.47 8.02
N VAL A 295 -2.67 -24.78 7.34
CA VAL A 295 -1.99 -25.33 6.15
C VAL A 295 -1.03 -26.44 6.52
N LEU A 296 -0.44 -26.44 7.72
CA LEU A 296 0.33 -27.60 8.23
C LEU A 296 -0.57 -28.80 8.50
N GLY A 297 -1.81 -28.57 8.95
CA GLY A 297 -2.80 -29.64 9.11
C GLY A 297 -3.10 -30.36 7.79
N ILE A 298 -3.19 -29.66 6.68
CA ILE A 298 -3.35 -30.29 5.35
C ILE A 298 -2.17 -31.21 5.05
N VAL A 299 -0.96 -30.70 5.24
CA VAL A 299 0.28 -31.43 4.94
C VAL A 299 0.50 -32.61 5.89
N ALA A 300 0.04 -32.50 7.14
CA ALA A 300 0.16 -33.57 8.14
C ALA A 300 -0.59 -34.85 7.75
N ALA A 301 -1.60 -34.75 6.88
CA ALA A 301 -2.35 -35.88 6.38
C ALA A 301 -1.66 -36.64 5.19
N TYR A 302 -0.57 -36.08 4.60
CA TYR A 302 -0.01 -36.63 3.38
C TYR A 302 0.71 -37.95 3.56
N ASP A 303 0.59 -38.82 2.54
CA ASP A 303 1.34 -40.04 2.37
C ASP A 303 2.05 -39.99 1.00
N PRO A 304 3.29 -40.46 0.86
CA PRO A 304 4.17 -41.09 1.87
C PRO A 304 4.81 -40.06 2.84
N GLY A 305 5.31 -40.57 3.99
CA GLY A 305 5.87 -39.77 5.07
C GLY A 305 6.95 -38.73 4.67
N TRP A 306 7.76 -39.02 3.64
CA TRP A 306 8.75 -38.05 3.13
C TRP A 306 8.09 -36.80 2.52
N LEU A 307 6.88 -36.95 1.93
CA LEU A 307 6.13 -35.83 1.37
C LEU A 307 5.54 -34.97 2.48
N MET A 308 5.01 -35.61 3.53
CA MET A 308 4.57 -34.94 4.75
C MET A 308 5.72 -34.14 5.39
N GLU A 309 6.85 -34.80 5.66
CA GLU A 309 8.01 -34.19 6.29
C GLU A 309 8.59 -33.02 5.46
N GLY A 310 8.86 -33.26 4.17
CA GLY A 310 9.35 -32.20 3.28
C GLY A 310 8.36 -31.04 3.14
N GLY A 311 7.07 -31.35 3.02
CA GLY A 311 5.99 -30.38 2.92
C GLY A 311 5.89 -29.49 4.15
N ARG A 312 6.00 -30.04 5.36
CA ARG A 312 5.97 -29.29 6.63
C ARG A 312 7.06 -28.21 6.67
N TYR A 313 8.30 -28.53 6.34
CA TYR A 313 9.40 -27.55 6.33
C TYR A 313 9.21 -26.46 5.27
N VAL A 314 8.77 -26.82 4.06
CA VAL A 314 8.55 -25.85 2.99
C VAL A 314 7.39 -24.91 3.32
N VAL A 315 6.28 -25.45 3.81
CA VAL A 315 5.11 -24.67 4.23
C VAL A 315 5.47 -23.80 5.42
N GLY A 316 6.12 -24.34 6.46
CA GLY A 316 6.51 -23.59 7.64
C GLY A 316 7.40 -22.38 7.32
N ALA A 317 8.46 -22.58 6.53
CA ALA A 317 9.36 -21.50 6.11
C ALA A 317 8.63 -20.44 5.26
N THR A 318 7.78 -20.88 4.32
CA THR A 318 7.06 -19.97 3.43
C THR A 318 6.01 -19.17 4.18
N ALA A 319 5.23 -19.82 5.04
CA ALA A 319 4.21 -19.19 5.87
C ALA A 319 4.82 -18.11 6.78
N ALA A 320 5.89 -18.45 7.52
CA ALA A 320 6.57 -17.50 8.37
C ALA A 320 7.07 -16.27 7.58
N ALA A 321 7.67 -16.49 6.41
CA ALA A 321 8.15 -15.40 5.56
C ALA A 321 7.00 -14.51 5.05
N VAL A 322 5.89 -15.10 4.59
CA VAL A 322 4.72 -14.39 4.07
C VAL A 322 4.00 -13.62 5.17
N LEU A 323 3.85 -14.21 6.35
CA LEU A 323 3.24 -13.56 7.52
C LEU A 323 4.05 -12.34 7.98
N ILE A 324 5.39 -12.43 8.02
CA ILE A 324 6.26 -11.28 8.31
C ILE A 324 6.10 -10.17 7.27
N VAL A 325 5.98 -10.52 5.98
CA VAL A 325 5.72 -9.54 4.91
C VAL A 325 4.35 -8.92 5.06
N ALA A 326 3.34 -9.69 5.43
CA ALA A 326 1.99 -9.19 5.70
C ALA A 326 1.98 -8.21 6.87
N MET A 327 2.63 -8.55 7.99
CA MET A 327 2.78 -7.62 9.13
C MET A 327 3.45 -6.31 8.73
N ASN A 328 4.46 -6.35 7.84
CA ASN A 328 5.08 -5.11 7.31
C ASN A 328 4.07 -4.29 6.49
N GLY A 329 3.21 -4.93 5.71
CA GLY A 329 2.12 -4.27 4.97
C GLY A 329 1.10 -3.61 5.90
N GLN A 330 0.67 -4.31 6.94
CA GLN A 330 -0.27 -3.80 7.95
C GLN A 330 0.33 -2.62 8.74
N MET A 331 1.58 -2.74 9.20
CA MET A 331 2.28 -1.66 9.89
C MET A 331 2.44 -0.43 8.98
N LEU A 332 2.69 -0.62 7.69
CA LEU A 332 2.76 0.46 6.71
C LEU A 332 1.40 1.17 6.55
N GLY A 333 0.32 0.41 6.41
CA GLY A 333 -1.06 0.92 6.35
C GLY A 333 -1.43 1.72 7.59
N LEU A 334 -1.19 1.13 8.77
CA LEU A 334 -1.42 1.75 10.06
C LEU A 334 -0.63 3.06 10.21
N ALA A 335 0.67 3.05 9.92
CA ALA A 335 1.53 4.23 10.05
C ALA A 335 1.03 5.40 9.20
N ARG A 336 0.56 5.13 7.98
CA ARG A 336 -0.03 6.13 7.07
C ARG A 336 -1.35 6.67 7.58
N LEU A 337 -2.24 5.78 8.02
CA LEU A 337 -3.54 6.15 8.55
C LEU A 337 -3.39 6.99 9.83
N ALA A 338 -2.56 6.53 10.78
CA ALA A 338 -2.27 7.27 12.00
C ALA A 338 -1.65 8.65 11.73
N TYR A 339 -0.73 8.73 10.75
CA TYR A 339 -0.18 10.01 10.31
C TYR A 339 -1.26 10.93 9.72
N SER A 340 -2.17 10.40 8.90
CA SER A 340 -3.29 11.15 8.34
C SER A 340 -4.21 11.69 9.43
N LEU A 341 -4.61 10.85 10.39
CA LEU A 341 -5.44 11.25 11.53
C LEU A 341 -4.76 12.33 12.40
N ALA A 342 -3.45 12.19 12.63
CA ALA A 342 -2.67 13.18 13.40
C ALA A 342 -2.55 14.52 12.65
N THR A 343 -2.32 14.50 11.34
CA THR A 343 -2.22 15.69 10.48
C THR A 343 -3.56 16.43 10.42
N ASN A 344 -4.66 15.68 10.36
CA ASN A 344 -6.03 16.22 10.39
C ASN A 344 -6.46 16.64 11.81
N ARG A 345 -5.57 16.54 12.80
CA ARG A 345 -5.85 16.87 14.21
C ARG A 345 -7.04 16.10 14.78
N GLN A 346 -7.19 14.86 14.37
CA GLN A 346 -8.19 13.94 14.90
C GLN A 346 -7.64 13.13 16.09
N ILE A 347 -6.31 12.92 16.12
CA ILE A 347 -5.56 12.37 17.25
C ILE A 347 -4.38 13.28 17.59
N PRO A 348 -3.74 13.14 18.77
CA PRO A 348 -2.62 13.96 19.16
C PRO A 348 -1.52 14.00 18.10
N SER A 349 -1.09 15.20 17.71
CA SER A 349 -0.08 15.42 16.67
C SER A 349 1.27 14.76 17.00
N ALA A 350 1.54 14.50 18.29
CA ALA A 350 2.72 13.78 18.73
C ALA A 350 2.81 12.36 18.14
N VAL A 351 1.67 11.68 17.90
CA VAL A 351 1.61 10.35 17.28
C VAL A 351 2.13 10.40 15.84
N GLY A 352 1.84 11.47 15.12
CA GLY A 352 2.32 11.70 13.75
C GLY A 352 3.74 12.27 13.66
N ARG A 353 4.51 12.35 14.77
CA ARG A 353 5.87 12.90 14.76
C ARG A 353 6.78 12.07 13.87
N LEU A 354 7.49 12.75 12.98
CA LEU A 354 8.40 12.13 12.03
C LEU A 354 9.82 12.03 12.61
N HIS A 355 10.51 10.95 12.26
CA HIS A 355 11.93 10.79 12.58
C HIS A 355 12.74 11.77 11.72
N GLY A 356 13.60 12.59 12.33
CA GLY A 356 14.30 13.69 11.66
C GLY A 356 15.03 13.28 10.38
N SER A 357 15.86 12.23 10.42
CA SER A 357 16.65 11.80 9.25
C SER A 357 15.91 10.83 8.30
N ARG A 358 14.87 10.12 8.77
CA ARG A 358 14.20 9.06 7.99
C ARG A 358 12.82 9.45 7.47
N GLY A 359 12.21 10.49 8.07
CA GLY A 359 10.87 10.96 7.69
C GLY A 359 9.75 9.94 7.93
N THR A 360 9.93 8.98 8.85
CA THR A 360 8.93 7.95 9.18
C THR A 360 8.21 8.29 10.49
N PRO A 361 6.91 7.97 10.67
CA PRO A 361 6.16 8.27 11.88
C PRO A 361 6.47 7.26 13.00
N TYR A 362 7.67 7.37 13.56
CA TYR A 362 8.24 6.39 14.49
C TYR A 362 7.43 6.21 15.78
N VAL A 363 6.73 7.26 16.24
CA VAL A 363 5.87 7.18 17.43
C VAL A 363 4.67 6.28 17.16
N ALA A 364 3.98 6.48 16.04
CA ALA A 364 2.85 5.64 15.64
C ALA A 364 3.27 4.18 15.47
N ILE A 365 4.43 3.93 14.83
CA ILE A 365 4.98 2.58 14.63
C ILE A 365 5.29 1.91 15.98
N GLY A 366 5.94 2.63 16.90
CA GLY A 366 6.29 2.10 18.22
C GLY A 366 5.05 1.77 19.07
N VAL A 367 4.08 2.68 19.12
CA VAL A 367 2.81 2.45 19.84
C VAL A 367 2.04 1.28 19.24
N ALA A 368 1.98 1.20 17.91
CA ALA A 368 1.30 0.11 17.22
C ALA A 368 1.95 -1.25 17.52
N ALA A 369 3.28 -1.33 17.50
CA ALA A 369 3.99 -2.57 17.83
C ALA A 369 3.72 -3.02 19.28
N MET A 370 3.68 -2.09 20.23
CA MET A 370 3.35 -2.41 21.62
C MET A 370 1.92 -2.91 21.80
N ILE A 371 0.95 -2.27 21.15
CA ILE A 371 -0.45 -2.66 21.23
C ILE A 371 -0.66 -4.02 20.54
N ALA A 372 -0.08 -4.22 19.34
CA ALA A 372 -0.14 -5.50 18.65
C ALA A 372 0.51 -6.63 19.46
N PHE A 373 1.62 -6.35 20.15
CA PHE A 373 2.23 -7.30 21.07
C PHE A 373 1.31 -7.65 22.25
N ALA A 374 0.66 -6.65 22.86
CA ALA A 374 -0.29 -6.89 23.93
C ALA A 374 -1.47 -7.77 23.49
N PHE A 375 -1.99 -7.56 22.28
CA PHE A 375 -3.02 -8.44 21.71
C PHE A 375 -2.49 -9.85 21.42
N ALA A 376 -1.27 -9.97 20.89
CA ALA A 376 -0.67 -11.27 20.60
C ALA A 376 -0.42 -12.11 21.87
N LEU A 377 -0.30 -11.49 23.05
CA LEU A 377 -0.17 -12.21 24.34
C LEU A 377 -1.43 -12.99 24.73
N THR A 378 -2.59 -12.69 24.16
CA THR A 378 -3.80 -13.50 24.38
C THR A 378 -3.65 -14.91 23.84
N ARG A 379 -2.88 -15.08 22.74
CA ARG A 379 -2.62 -16.38 22.08
C ARG A 379 -3.91 -17.10 21.66
N ASP A 380 -4.96 -16.36 21.46
CA ASP A 380 -6.29 -16.85 21.14
C ASP A 380 -6.70 -16.26 19.78
N LEU A 381 -6.55 -17.06 18.72
CA LEU A 381 -6.87 -16.62 17.35
C LEU A 381 -8.37 -16.42 17.14
N ASP A 382 -9.21 -17.17 17.85
CA ASP A 382 -10.67 -17.00 17.77
C ASP A 382 -11.07 -15.64 18.36
N PHE A 383 -10.54 -15.32 19.55
CA PHE A 383 -10.70 -13.99 20.15
C PHE A 383 -10.18 -12.88 19.22
N LEU A 384 -8.98 -13.04 18.66
CA LEU A 384 -8.41 -12.05 17.74
C LEU A 384 -9.27 -11.91 16.48
N ALA A 385 -9.79 -13.00 15.91
CA ALA A 385 -10.67 -12.97 14.75
C ALA A 385 -11.97 -12.20 15.01
N GLY A 386 -12.56 -12.37 16.19
CA GLY A 386 -13.75 -11.60 16.60
C GLY A 386 -13.48 -10.09 16.70
N VAL A 387 -12.36 -9.70 17.34
CA VAL A 387 -11.98 -8.27 17.47
C VAL A 387 -11.60 -7.68 16.11
N PHE A 388 -10.95 -8.46 15.24
CA PHE A 388 -10.67 -8.11 13.85
C PHE A 388 -11.97 -7.79 13.08
N ALA A 389 -12.92 -8.72 13.13
CA ALA A 389 -14.22 -8.57 12.47
C ALA A 389 -14.98 -7.33 12.97
N PHE A 390 -14.93 -7.04 14.28
CA PHE A 390 -15.56 -5.85 14.85
C PHE A 390 -15.03 -4.56 14.24
N GLY A 391 -13.72 -4.39 14.16
CA GLY A 391 -13.07 -3.17 13.62
C GLY A 391 -13.31 -3.01 12.12
N ALA A 392 -13.03 -4.05 11.35
CA ALA A 392 -13.14 -4.05 9.91
C ALA A 392 -14.55 -3.76 9.41
N MET A 393 -15.57 -4.41 10.01
CA MET A 393 -16.96 -4.22 9.56
C MET A 393 -17.49 -2.80 9.77
N ILE A 394 -17.03 -2.08 10.80
CA ILE A 394 -17.34 -0.64 10.97
C ILE A 394 -16.73 0.17 9.81
N GLY A 395 -15.45 -0.05 9.50
CA GLY A 395 -14.75 0.66 8.43
C GLY A 395 -15.42 0.44 7.08
N ILE A 396 -15.74 -0.81 6.76
CA ILE A 396 -16.38 -1.22 5.51
C ILE A 396 -17.81 -0.66 5.40
N ALA A 397 -18.60 -0.71 6.47
CA ALA A 397 -19.95 -0.14 6.50
C ALA A 397 -19.92 1.36 6.20
N ILE A 398 -19.00 2.10 6.85
CA ILE A 398 -18.83 3.53 6.61
C ILE A 398 -18.35 3.81 5.17
N ALA A 399 -17.49 2.97 4.60
CA ALA A 399 -17.05 3.12 3.21
C ALA A 399 -18.22 3.00 2.23
N HIS A 400 -19.05 1.96 2.37
CA HIS A 400 -20.24 1.76 1.55
C HIS A 400 -21.23 2.91 1.66
N LEU A 401 -21.55 3.32 2.90
CA LEU A 401 -22.44 4.45 3.16
C LEU A 401 -21.90 5.75 2.58
N SER A 402 -20.58 5.97 2.69
CA SER A 402 -19.93 7.17 2.17
C SER A 402 -20.07 7.28 0.65
N VAL A 403 -19.86 6.20 -0.09
CA VAL A 403 -20.00 6.20 -1.55
C VAL A 403 -21.45 6.47 -1.97
N ILE A 404 -22.44 5.92 -1.26
CA ILE A 404 -23.84 6.23 -1.49
C ILE A 404 -24.10 7.73 -1.29
N VAL A 405 -23.67 8.29 -0.18
CA VAL A 405 -23.87 9.71 0.16
C VAL A 405 -23.15 10.64 -0.83
N LEU A 406 -21.93 10.31 -1.26
CA LEU A 406 -21.18 11.08 -2.26
C LEU A 406 -21.94 11.21 -3.59
N ARG A 407 -22.63 10.16 -4.04
CA ARG A 407 -23.44 10.22 -5.25
C ARG A 407 -24.63 11.18 -5.16
N TYR A 408 -25.10 11.50 -3.96
CA TYR A 408 -26.13 12.51 -3.73
C TYR A 408 -25.56 13.91 -3.58
N ARG A 409 -24.36 14.01 -2.99
CA ARG A 409 -23.71 15.32 -2.73
C ARG A 409 -22.97 15.87 -3.94
N GLU A 410 -22.34 15.00 -4.70
CA GLU A 410 -21.50 15.34 -5.86
C GLU A 410 -21.98 14.61 -7.14
N PRO A 411 -23.26 14.78 -7.56
CA PRO A 411 -23.83 13.96 -8.65
C PRO A 411 -23.13 14.16 -10.00
N GLY A 412 -22.54 15.34 -10.22
CA GLY A 412 -21.82 15.70 -11.45
C GLY A 412 -20.32 15.42 -11.44
N ARG A 413 -19.74 14.96 -10.32
CA ARG A 413 -18.30 14.75 -10.25
C ARG A 413 -17.84 13.62 -11.18
N PRO A 414 -16.85 13.88 -12.06
CA PRO A 414 -16.30 12.84 -12.92
C PRO A 414 -15.61 11.77 -12.09
N SER A 415 -16.01 10.52 -12.28
CA SER A 415 -15.41 9.35 -11.63
C SER A 415 -14.80 8.44 -12.68
N ALA A 416 -13.61 7.91 -12.40
CA ALA A 416 -12.95 6.94 -13.28
C ALA A 416 -13.68 5.60 -13.32
N PHE A 417 -14.38 5.25 -12.23
CA PHE A 417 -15.17 4.03 -12.11
C PHE A 417 -16.43 4.34 -11.29
N ARG A 418 -17.57 3.79 -11.71
CA ARG A 418 -18.83 3.80 -10.95
C ARG A 418 -19.31 2.37 -10.75
N VAL A 419 -19.71 2.05 -9.54
CA VAL A 419 -20.33 0.75 -9.21
C VAL A 419 -21.56 0.56 -10.09
N PRO A 420 -21.69 -0.57 -10.79
CA PRO A 420 -22.84 -0.87 -11.66
C PRO A 420 -24.13 -1.09 -10.85
N LEU A 421 -25.24 -1.34 -11.55
CA LEU A 421 -26.56 -1.64 -10.97
C LEU A 421 -27.02 -0.54 -10.01
N SER A 422 -27.17 0.68 -10.54
CA SER A 422 -27.60 1.84 -9.75
C SER A 422 -29.05 2.20 -10.03
N ILE A 423 -29.83 2.40 -8.96
CA ILE A 423 -31.21 2.91 -9.04
C ILE A 423 -31.16 4.43 -8.89
N ARG A 424 -31.78 5.15 -9.82
CA ARG A 424 -31.95 6.61 -9.71
C ARG A 424 -33.00 6.90 -8.65
N ALA A 425 -32.64 7.73 -7.67
CA ALA A 425 -33.53 8.18 -6.61
C ALA A 425 -33.33 9.69 -6.39
N GLY A 426 -34.27 10.50 -6.83
CA GLY A 426 -34.20 11.96 -6.75
C GLY A 426 -33.02 12.54 -7.55
N ARG A 427 -32.20 13.37 -6.88
CA ARG A 427 -31.03 14.05 -7.50
C ARG A 427 -29.78 13.18 -7.62
N GLY A 428 -29.79 11.98 -7.02
CA GLY A 428 -28.65 11.07 -6.97
C GLY A 428 -28.97 9.68 -7.53
N SER A 429 -28.08 8.74 -7.24
CA SER A 429 -28.29 7.32 -7.55
C SER A 429 -27.75 6.45 -6.43
N VAL A 430 -28.47 5.39 -6.08
CA VAL A 430 -28.05 4.38 -5.10
C VAL A 430 -27.45 3.21 -5.85
N PRO A 431 -26.15 2.90 -5.70
CA PRO A 431 -25.56 1.69 -6.22
C PRO A 431 -26.03 0.51 -5.37
N LEU A 432 -26.81 -0.40 -5.96
CA LEU A 432 -27.34 -1.58 -5.25
C LEU A 432 -26.24 -2.42 -4.58
N PRO A 433 -25.09 -2.70 -5.23
CA PRO A 433 -24.02 -3.43 -4.58
C PRO A 433 -23.51 -2.73 -3.31
N ALA A 434 -23.34 -1.39 -3.33
CA ALA A 434 -22.91 -0.66 -2.14
C ALA A 434 -24.01 -0.65 -1.05
N ALA A 435 -25.27 -0.60 -1.41
CA ALA A 435 -26.38 -0.70 -0.44
C ALA A 435 -26.43 -2.08 0.23
N VAL A 436 -26.29 -3.15 -0.57
CA VAL A 436 -26.18 -4.53 -0.06
C VAL A 436 -24.94 -4.67 0.81
N GLY A 437 -23.78 -4.14 0.38
CA GLY A 437 -22.55 -4.15 1.16
C GLY A 437 -22.68 -3.42 2.49
N ALA A 438 -23.33 -2.24 2.51
CA ALA A 438 -23.58 -1.49 3.73
C ALA A 438 -24.47 -2.28 4.70
N PHE A 439 -25.57 -2.85 4.19
CA PHE A 439 -26.48 -3.68 5.01
C PHE A 439 -25.75 -4.91 5.56
N ALA A 440 -25.04 -5.65 4.70
CA ALA A 440 -24.30 -6.84 5.10
C ALA A 440 -23.22 -6.53 6.14
N SER A 441 -22.47 -5.44 5.97
CA SER A 441 -21.44 -5.03 6.94
C SER A 441 -22.02 -4.65 8.29
N VAL A 442 -23.14 -3.91 8.31
CA VAL A 442 -23.84 -3.55 9.56
C VAL A 442 -24.41 -4.80 10.23
N ALA A 443 -25.05 -5.69 9.46
CA ALA A 443 -25.58 -6.95 9.99
C ALA A 443 -24.46 -7.84 10.57
N ALA A 444 -23.35 -7.96 9.84
CA ALA A 444 -22.16 -8.68 10.29
C ALA A 444 -21.57 -8.07 11.57
N TRP A 445 -21.46 -6.75 11.65
CA TRP A 445 -20.99 -6.08 12.87
C TRP A 445 -21.92 -6.34 14.06
N VAL A 446 -23.24 -6.24 13.86
CA VAL A 446 -24.23 -6.54 14.91
C VAL A 446 -24.09 -8.00 15.35
N SER A 447 -23.94 -8.93 14.41
CA SER A 447 -23.73 -10.36 14.74
C SER A 447 -22.49 -10.57 15.60
N VAL A 448 -21.35 -9.95 15.27
CA VAL A 448 -20.14 -10.03 16.09
C VAL A 448 -20.36 -9.46 17.49
N VAL A 449 -21.02 -8.30 17.61
CA VAL A 449 -21.33 -7.69 18.91
C VAL A 449 -22.22 -8.58 19.77
N VAL A 450 -23.16 -9.29 19.15
CA VAL A 450 -24.10 -10.17 19.88
C VAL A 450 -23.47 -11.52 20.22
N LEU A 451 -22.78 -12.14 19.26
CA LEU A 451 -22.32 -13.52 19.36
C LEU A 451 -20.95 -13.65 20.03
N HIS A 452 -20.06 -12.64 19.89
CA HIS A 452 -18.68 -12.74 20.37
C HIS A 452 -18.41 -11.76 21.52
N GLU A 453 -18.34 -12.27 22.75
CA GLU A 453 -18.18 -11.46 23.96
C GLU A 453 -16.87 -10.66 23.97
N GLY A 454 -15.75 -11.28 23.63
CA GLY A 454 -14.44 -10.64 23.58
C GLY A 454 -14.40 -9.45 22.62
N ALA A 455 -14.98 -9.61 21.43
CA ALA A 455 -15.08 -8.54 20.45
C ALA A 455 -15.95 -7.38 20.92
N ARG A 456 -17.08 -7.69 21.55
CA ARG A 456 -17.99 -6.68 22.13
C ARG A 456 -17.30 -5.84 23.19
N VAL A 457 -16.58 -6.47 24.12
CA VAL A 457 -15.92 -5.79 25.23
C VAL A 457 -14.72 -4.98 24.74
N ILE A 458 -13.77 -5.62 24.06
CA ILE A 458 -12.54 -4.95 23.63
C ILE A 458 -12.82 -3.94 22.51
N GLY A 459 -13.63 -4.31 21.53
CA GLY A 459 -14.04 -3.38 20.45
C GLY A 459 -14.82 -2.19 21.00
N GLY A 460 -15.72 -2.43 21.96
CA GLY A 460 -16.45 -1.36 22.65
C GLY A 460 -15.54 -0.42 23.44
N ILE A 461 -14.61 -0.96 24.23
CA ILE A 461 -13.60 -0.18 24.98
C ILE A 461 -12.72 0.62 24.00
N TRP A 462 -12.24 -0.01 22.92
CA TRP A 462 -11.44 0.65 21.90
C TRP A 462 -12.16 1.85 21.28
N MET A 463 -13.41 1.65 20.84
CA MET A 463 -14.20 2.72 20.24
C MET A 463 -14.55 3.81 21.25
N ALA A 464 -14.92 3.47 22.48
CA ALA A 464 -15.20 4.45 23.53
C ALA A 464 -13.97 5.28 23.87
N PHE A 465 -12.81 4.64 24.03
CA PHE A 465 -11.53 5.33 24.23
C PHE A 465 -11.21 6.28 23.06
N GLY A 466 -11.37 5.81 21.83
CA GLY A 466 -11.13 6.63 20.64
C GLY A 466 -12.03 7.87 20.60
N VAL A 467 -13.33 7.69 20.85
CA VAL A 467 -14.29 8.82 20.85
C VAL A 467 -13.95 9.83 21.95
N VAL A 468 -13.62 9.36 23.16
CA VAL A 468 -13.19 10.25 24.25
C VAL A 468 -11.92 11.00 23.85
N LEU A 469 -10.90 10.30 23.33
CA LEU A 469 -9.65 10.89 22.87
C LEU A 469 -9.93 11.96 21.81
N TYR A 470 -10.76 11.65 20.81
CA TYR A 470 -11.14 12.58 19.74
C TYR A 470 -11.81 13.85 20.31
N VAL A 471 -12.82 13.68 21.14
CA VAL A 471 -13.60 14.81 21.71
C VAL A 471 -12.69 15.69 22.56
N VAL A 472 -11.92 15.12 23.47
CA VAL A 472 -10.99 15.85 24.34
C VAL A 472 -9.94 16.58 23.51
N TYR A 473 -9.31 15.88 22.58
CA TYR A 473 -8.25 16.48 21.77
C TYR A 473 -8.77 17.58 20.83
N ARG A 474 -9.89 17.36 20.13
CA ARG A 474 -10.50 18.39 19.26
C ARG A 474 -10.91 19.63 20.04
N ARG A 475 -11.51 19.47 21.25
CA ARG A 475 -11.87 20.59 22.13
C ARG A 475 -10.64 21.35 22.62
N SER A 476 -9.56 20.64 22.99
CA SER A 476 -8.31 21.30 23.40
C SER A 476 -7.64 22.11 22.29
N GLN A 477 -7.94 21.78 21.01
CA GLN A 477 -7.46 22.50 19.84
C GLN A 477 -8.44 23.57 19.32
N ASN A 478 -9.56 23.82 20.02
CA ASN A 478 -10.65 24.71 19.59
C ASN A 478 -11.18 24.37 18.18
N LYS A 479 -11.27 23.06 17.85
CA LYS A 479 -11.78 22.57 16.56
C LYS A 479 -13.19 22.02 16.71
N SER A 480 -14.02 22.24 15.68
CA SER A 480 -15.36 21.65 15.60
C SER A 480 -15.27 20.11 15.56
N LEU A 481 -16.21 19.44 16.21
CA LEU A 481 -16.30 17.97 16.21
C LEU A 481 -16.84 17.42 14.89
N THR A 482 -17.69 18.17 14.20
CA THR A 482 -18.46 17.72 13.03
C THR A 482 -18.25 18.63 11.81
N GLN A 483 -17.04 19.15 11.64
CA GLN A 483 -16.74 20.02 10.52
C GLN A 483 -16.77 19.21 9.20
N ARG A 484 -17.52 19.72 8.23
CA ARG A 484 -17.54 19.19 6.86
C ARG A 484 -16.42 19.79 6.03
N PHE A 485 -15.85 18.96 5.17
CA PHE A 485 -14.83 19.39 4.23
C PHE A 485 -15.44 19.51 2.84
N THR A 486 -15.35 20.69 2.24
CA THR A 486 -15.70 20.94 0.83
C THR A 486 -14.45 21.44 0.13
N ILE A 487 -14.10 20.83 -1.01
CA ILE A 487 -13.02 21.35 -1.86
C ILE A 487 -13.61 22.49 -2.67
N PRO A 488 -13.10 23.74 -2.54
CA PRO A 488 -13.53 24.84 -3.40
C PRO A 488 -13.29 24.48 -4.88
N ALA A 489 -14.23 24.82 -5.76
CA ALA A 489 -14.12 24.52 -7.20
C ALA A 489 -12.86 25.15 -7.83
N GLU A 490 -12.38 26.24 -7.27
CA GLU A 490 -11.15 26.95 -7.67
C GLU A 490 -9.87 26.13 -7.39
N ALA A 491 -9.88 25.28 -6.34
CA ALA A 491 -8.74 24.41 -6.02
C ALA A 491 -8.64 23.18 -6.95
N LEU A 492 -9.64 22.94 -7.80
CA LEU A 492 -9.67 21.89 -8.82
C LEU A 492 -9.18 22.38 -10.20
N GLN A 493 -8.96 23.69 -10.36
CA GLN A 493 -8.31 24.22 -11.55
C GLN A 493 -6.82 23.87 -11.47
N GLU A 494 -6.36 23.01 -12.39
CA GLU A 494 -4.93 22.82 -12.61
C GLU A 494 -4.35 24.20 -12.96
N THR A 495 -3.48 24.71 -12.08
CA THR A 495 -2.65 25.86 -12.41
C THR A 495 -1.86 25.47 -13.66
N ILE A 496 -2.08 26.19 -14.74
CA ILE A 496 -1.23 26.08 -15.94
C ILE A 496 0.13 26.62 -15.50
N GLU A 497 1.02 25.74 -15.03
CA GLU A 497 2.42 26.11 -14.79
C GLU A 497 3.06 26.39 -16.14
N ALA A 498 3.73 27.50 -16.23
CA ALA A 498 4.48 27.91 -17.41
C ALA A 498 5.46 26.80 -17.86
N GLU A 499 5.55 26.58 -19.15
CA GLU A 499 6.56 25.69 -19.74
C GLU A 499 7.93 26.27 -19.44
N TYR A 500 8.75 25.53 -18.69
CA TYR A 500 10.13 25.90 -18.37
C TYR A 500 11.10 25.04 -19.16
N GLY A 501 12.00 25.67 -19.87
CA GLY A 501 13.31 25.31 -20.37
C GLY A 501 13.63 23.96 -21.00
N SER A 502 14.66 23.99 -21.83
CA SER A 502 15.12 22.83 -22.57
C SER A 502 15.98 21.86 -21.73
N ILE A 503 16.59 22.30 -20.61
CA ILE A 503 17.54 21.47 -19.82
C ILE A 503 17.10 21.32 -18.37
N LEU A 504 16.92 20.06 -17.91
CA LEU A 504 16.63 19.70 -16.53
C LEU A 504 17.90 19.25 -15.80
N VAL A 505 18.18 19.87 -14.64
CA VAL A 505 19.36 19.56 -13.82
C VAL A 505 18.91 19.14 -12.43
N PRO A 506 18.85 17.83 -12.13
CA PRO A 506 18.60 17.36 -10.78
C PRO A 506 19.79 17.66 -9.87
N VAL A 507 19.54 18.41 -8.80
CA VAL A 507 20.51 18.70 -7.74
C VAL A 507 20.12 17.92 -6.48
N LEU A 508 21.08 17.19 -5.91
CA LEU A 508 20.83 16.23 -4.84
C LEU A 508 21.55 16.61 -3.52
N GLY A 509 22.21 17.75 -3.46
CA GLY A 509 23.05 18.16 -2.32
C GLY A 509 24.41 17.47 -2.32
N THR A 510 24.93 17.09 -3.47
CA THR A 510 26.23 16.44 -3.64
C THR A 510 27.30 17.46 -3.98
N PRO A 511 28.59 17.17 -3.72
CA PRO A 511 29.70 18.05 -4.14
C PRO A 511 29.80 18.26 -5.66
N LEU A 512 29.10 17.41 -6.44
CA LEU A 512 29.10 17.47 -7.91
C LEU A 512 28.01 18.39 -8.49
N ASP A 513 27.11 18.92 -7.67
CA ASP A 513 25.98 19.72 -8.12
C ASP A 513 26.45 20.98 -8.86
N ASP A 514 27.50 21.66 -8.40
CA ASP A 514 28.07 22.85 -9.06
C ASP A 514 28.63 22.51 -10.45
N ASP A 515 29.28 21.34 -10.60
CA ASP A 515 29.85 20.89 -11.90
C ASP A 515 28.75 20.55 -12.92
N ILE A 516 27.66 19.95 -12.42
CA ILE A 516 26.53 19.59 -13.28
C ILE A 516 25.82 20.84 -13.77
N VAL A 517 25.54 21.76 -12.83
CA VAL A 517 24.88 23.04 -13.15
C VAL A 517 25.76 23.88 -14.09
N GLY A 518 27.08 23.94 -13.85
CA GLY A 518 28.02 24.63 -14.73
C GLY A 518 28.11 24.02 -16.13
N THR A 519 28.03 22.68 -16.23
CA THR A 519 27.99 21.99 -17.54
C THR A 519 26.69 22.29 -18.27
N ALA A 520 25.56 22.25 -17.57
CA ALA A 520 24.25 22.56 -18.12
C ALA A 520 24.15 24.05 -18.53
N GLY A 521 24.72 24.95 -17.73
CA GLY A 521 24.80 26.39 -18.06
C GLY A 521 25.59 26.68 -19.35
N ARG A 522 26.73 26.00 -19.55
CA ARG A 522 27.47 26.09 -20.80
C ARG A 522 26.68 25.60 -22.00
N LEU A 523 26.04 24.46 -21.90
CA LEU A 523 25.22 23.92 -22.98
C LEU A 523 24.00 24.81 -23.29
N ALA A 524 23.41 25.40 -22.26
CA ALA A 524 22.30 26.34 -22.42
C ALA A 524 22.76 27.66 -23.06
N ALA A 525 23.94 28.17 -22.71
CA ALA A 525 24.49 29.39 -23.31
C ALA A 525 24.82 29.24 -24.82
N GLU A 526 25.31 28.06 -25.24
CA GLU A 526 25.57 27.77 -26.66
C GLU A 526 24.30 27.77 -27.53
N GLU A 527 23.16 27.33 -26.99
CA GLU A 527 21.86 27.36 -27.69
C GLU A 527 21.19 28.74 -27.65
N GLY A 528 21.54 29.58 -26.67
CA GLY A 528 20.99 30.94 -26.51
C GLY A 528 21.49 31.98 -27.52
N GLU A 529 22.54 31.70 -28.30
CA GLU A 529 23.08 32.65 -29.31
C GLU A 529 22.12 32.94 -30.47
N ASP A 530 21.09 32.09 -30.71
CA ASP A 530 20.09 32.28 -31.78
C ASP A 530 18.84 33.12 -31.32
N GLY A 531 18.82 33.71 -30.12
CA GLY A 531 17.87 34.75 -29.71
C GLY A 531 16.64 34.33 -28.89
N ASP A 532 16.42 33.05 -28.63
CA ASP A 532 15.45 32.56 -27.64
C ASP A 532 16.25 32.04 -26.43
N GLY A 533 16.30 32.82 -25.34
CA GLY A 533 17.07 32.49 -24.14
C GLY A 533 16.81 31.09 -23.64
N ALA A 534 17.89 30.29 -23.48
CA ALA A 534 17.75 28.93 -22.98
C ALA A 534 17.47 28.94 -21.47
N VAL A 535 16.49 28.18 -21.05
CA VAL A 535 16.12 28.05 -19.64
C VAL A 535 16.69 26.75 -19.07
N LEU A 536 17.43 26.86 -17.97
CA LEU A 536 17.95 25.75 -17.20
C LEU A 536 17.04 25.54 -15.99
N GLU A 537 16.55 24.33 -15.75
CA GLU A 537 15.73 24.02 -14.61
C GLU A 537 16.48 23.17 -13.58
N ALA A 538 16.80 23.79 -12.43
CA ALA A 538 17.36 23.10 -11.29
C ALA A 538 16.23 22.42 -10.47
N LEU A 539 16.29 21.09 -10.36
CA LEU A 539 15.26 20.28 -9.73
C LEU A 539 15.78 19.59 -8.46
N TYR A 540 15.16 19.88 -7.32
CA TYR A 540 15.40 19.12 -6.09
C TYR A 540 14.27 18.11 -5.83
N VAL A 541 14.62 16.85 -5.51
CA VAL A 541 13.66 15.78 -5.26
C VAL A 541 13.63 15.40 -3.79
N PHE A 542 12.48 15.57 -3.15
CA PHE A 542 12.23 14.99 -1.82
C PHE A 542 11.82 13.53 -1.96
N GLU A 543 12.68 12.61 -1.53
CA GLU A 543 12.30 11.21 -1.42
C GLU A 543 11.43 11.01 -0.18
N ILE A 544 10.18 10.58 -0.41
CA ILE A 544 9.19 10.34 0.64
C ILE A 544 9.12 8.83 0.91
N PRO A 545 9.43 8.39 2.14
CA PRO A 545 9.34 6.98 2.51
C PRO A 545 7.95 6.38 2.26
N MET A 546 7.89 5.07 2.03
CA MET A 546 6.61 4.37 1.81
C MET A 546 5.68 4.43 3.02
N SER A 547 6.21 4.62 4.22
CA SER A 547 5.46 4.79 5.47
C SER A 547 4.72 6.13 5.58
N LEU A 548 4.93 7.05 4.64
CA LEU A 548 4.25 8.34 4.57
C LEU A 548 3.48 8.49 3.27
N PRO A 549 2.38 9.24 3.26
CA PRO A 549 1.77 9.75 2.04
C PRO A 549 2.77 10.60 1.23
N ILE A 550 2.67 10.63 -0.11
CA ILE A 550 3.62 11.41 -0.94
C ILE A 550 3.45 12.93 -0.76
N ASP A 551 2.27 13.34 -0.35
CA ASP A 551 1.90 14.71 0.00
C ASP A 551 2.19 15.07 1.46
N ALA A 552 2.82 14.16 2.23
CA ALA A 552 3.22 14.41 3.61
C ALA A 552 4.06 15.69 3.71
N ARG A 553 3.86 16.44 4.79
CA ARG A 553 4.69 17.62 5.05
C ARG A 553 6.15 17.20 5.18
N VAL A 554 6.99 17.81 4.36
CA VAL A 554 8.44 17.69 4.51
C VAL A 554 8.86 18.53 5.71
N PRO A 555 9.75 18.03 6.59
CA PRO A 555 10.29 18.81 7.72
C PRO A 555 10.90 20.12 7.23
N GLU A 556 10.65 21.21 7.96
CA GLU A 556 11.09 22.54 7.54
C GLU A 556 12.60 22.64 7.34
N GLU A 557 13.38 21.93 8.15
CA GLU A 557 14.85 21.82 8.01
C GLU A 557 15.27 21.31 6.64
N ARG A 558 14.59 20.26 6.13
CA ARG A 558 14.86 19.72 4.79
C ARG A 558 14.40 20.65 3.67
N VAL A 559 13.31 21.40 3.89
CA VAL A 559 12.86 22.42 2.93
C VAL A 559 13.87 23.56 2.85
N GLN A 560 14.41 24.00 3.98
CA GLN A 560 15.44 25.05 4.02
C GLN A 560 16.77 24.58 3.40
N GLU A 561 17.12 23.31 3.61
CA GLU A 561 18.27 22.69 2.95
C GLU A 561 18.10 22.67 1.42
N ALA A 562 16.94 22.20 0.93
CA ALA A 562 16.63 22.19 -0.49
C ALA A 562 16.66 23.59 -1.11
N LYS A 563 16.12 24.60 -0.40
CA LYS A 563 16.18 26.00 -0.84
C LYS A 563 17.61 26.50 -0.96
N ARG A 564 18.49 26.14 0.00
CA ARG A 564 19.92 26.52 -0.07
C ARG A 564 20.63 25.89 -1.26
N ILE A 565 20.36 24.59 -1.51
CA ILE A 565 20.94 23.86 -2.65
C ILE A 565 20.46 24.47 -3.97
N LEU A 566 19.16 24.74 -4.10
CA LEU A 566 18.59 25.36 -5.30
C LEU A 566 19.06 26.81 -5.49
N ALA A 567 19.21 27.59 -4.43
CA ALA A 567 19.76 28.93 -4.50
C ALA A 567 21.22 28.90 -5.00
N ARG A 568 22.02 27.95 -4.53
CA ARG A 568 23.38 27.76 -5.02
C ARG A 568 23.42 27.34 -6.47
N ALA A 569 22.56 26.40 -6.89
CA ALA A 569 22.44 25.98 -8.28
C ALA A 569 22.03 27.16 -9.19
N LYS A 570 21.13 28.02 -8.72
CA LYS A 570 20.73 29.23 -9.43
C LYS A 570 21.91 30.19 -9.60
N GLU A 571 22.64 30.47 -8.54
CA GLU A 571 23.83 31.32 -8.56
C GLU A 571 24.87 30.83 -9.58
N VAL A 572 25.19 29.52 -9.57
CA VAL A 572 26.17 28.92 -10.51
C VAL A 572 25.67 28.94 -11.95
N GLY A 573 24.38 28.67 -12.18
CA GLY A 573 23.82 28.64 -13.54
C GLY A 573 23.67 30.01 -14.16
N GLU A 574 23.35 31.05 -13.37
CA GLU A 574 23.24 32.44 -13.83
C GLU A 574 24.61 33.14 -14.05
N GLU A 575 25.74 32.48 -13.72
CA GLU A 575 27.06 32.96 -14.12
C GLU A 575 27.28 32.91 -15.67
N TYR A 576 26.43 32.14 -16.37
CA TYR A 576 26.52 32.01 -17.84
C TYR A 576 25.58 33.01 -18.52
N GLU A 577 26.13 33.79 -19.46
CA GLU A 577 25.41 34.84 -20.16
C GLU A 577 24.26 34.27 -21.00
N GLY A 578 23.06 34.87 -20.89
CA GLY A 578 21.86 34.42 -21.62
C GLY A 578 21.14 33.22 -21.06
N VAL A 579 21.53 32.69 -19.87
CA VAL A 579 20.87 31.56 -19.21
C VAL A 579 19.99 32.03 -18.09
N GLU A 580 18.71 31.69 -18.13
CA GLU A 580 17.77 31.87 -17.02
C GLU A 580 17.64 30.57 -16.24
N VAL A 581 17.81 30.62 -14.89
CA VAL A 581 17.70 29.44 -14.05
C VAL A 581 16.40 29.44 -13.26
N ALA A 582 15.50 28.54 -13.64
CA ALA A 582 14.30 28.22 -12.88
C ALA A 582 14.60 27.15 -11.81
N THR A 583 13.98 27.25 -10.66
CA THR A 583 14.16 26.30 -9.56
C THR A 583 12.86 25.59 -9.23
N ALA A 584 12.91 24.26 -9.05
CA ALA A 584 11.74 23.47 -8.70
C ALA A 584 12.03 22.45 -7.59
N MET A 585 11.02 22.19 -6.75
CA MET A 585 11.04 21.14 -5.76
C MET A 585 9.91 20.16 -6.03
N VAL A 586 10.23 18.87 -6.17
CA VAL A 586 9.24 17.83 -6.39
C VAL A 586 9.34 16.74 -5.32
N ARG A 587 8.27 15.99 -5.13
CA ARG A 587 8.21 14.85 -4.24
C ARG A 587 8.13 13.56 -5.05
N GLY A 588 8.87 12.54 -4.63
CA GLY A 588 8.85 11.23 -5.28
C GLY A 588 9.15 10.10 -4.32
N ARG A 589 8.89 8.87 -4.75
CA ARG A 589 9.28 7.67 -3.98
C ARG A 589 10.75 7.34 -4.17
N THR A 590 11.28 7.63 -5.34
CA THR A 590 12.70 7.58 -5.65
C THR A 590 13.06 8.79 -6.51
N ALA A 591 14.26 9.30 -6.37
CA ALA A 591 14.73 10.45 -7.13
C ALA A 591 14.67 10.17 -8.66
N GLY A 592 15.12 9.00 -9.10
CA GLY A 592 15.13 8.66 -10.53
C GLY A 592 13.73 8.67 -11.17
N GLN A 593 12.72 8.16 -10.48
CA GLN A 593 11.33 8.19 -10.98
C GLN A 593 10.78 9.61 -11.06
N ALA A 594 11.05 10.42 -10.04
CA ALA A 594 10.59 11.80 -10.00
C ALA A 594 11.24 12.65 -11.11
N ILE A 595 12.55 12.49 -11.34
CA ILE A 595 13.28 13.17 -12.42
C ILE A 595 12.70 12.82 -13.78
N VAL A 596 12.53 11.53 -14.08
CA VAL A 596 11.96 11.08 -15.36
C VAL A 596 10.52 11.55 -15.55
N ALA A 597 9.73 11.55 -14.47
CA ALA A 597 8.36 12.04 -14.52
C ALA A 597 8.30 13.54 -14.81
N GLU A 598 9.17 14.32 -14.19
CA GLU A 598 9.25 15.76 -14.38
C GLU A 598 9.76 16.12 -15.76
N ALA A 599 10.81 15.45 -16.24
CA ALA A 599 11.31 15.61 -17.58
C ALA A 599 10.23 15.37 -18.66
N ARG A 600 9.38 14.36 -18.44
CA ARG A 600 8.25 14.10 -19.34
C ARG A 600 7.15 15.15 -19.24
N ARG A 601 6.86 15.63 -18.02
CA ARG A 601 5.84 16.65 -17.79
C ARG A 601 6.16 17.95 -18.48
N ARG A 602 7.43 18.33 -18.45
CA ARG A 602 7.92 19.61 -18.97
C ARG A 602 8.38 19.55 -20.41
N GLY A 603 8.61 18.34 -20.95
CA GLY A 603 9.06 18.17 -22.33
C GLY A 603 10.48 18.64 -22.56
N VAL A 604 11.34 18.58 -21.54
CA VAL A 604 12.74 19.01 -21.64
C VAL A 604 13.52 18.22 -22.70
N GLU A 605 14.45 18.86 -23.34
CA GLU A 605 15.26 18.26 -24.42
C GLU A 605 16.43 17.45 -23.88
N ALA A 606 16.97 17.83 -22.73
CA ALA A 606 18.06 17.12 -22.08
C ALA A 606 17.94 17.08 -20.55
N ILE A 607 18.53 16.05 -19.94
CA ILE A 607 18.76 15.93 -18.50
C ILE A 607 20.26 15.85 -18.30
N VAL A 608 20.82 16.73 -17.47
CA VAL A 608 22.24 16.69 -17.09
C VAL A 608 22.36 16.13 -15.68
N LEU A 609 23.14 15.06 -15.51
CA LEU A 609 23.27 14.32 -14.25
C LEU A 609 24.73 14.10 -13.87
N ALA A 610 25.01 14.06 -12.56
CA ALA A 610 26.26 13.49 -12.07
C ALA A 610 26.30 11.97 -12.28
N ALA A 611 27.46 11.46 -12.65
CA ALA A 611 27.76 10.05 -12.52
C ALA A 611 27.96 9.75 -11.03
N GLU A 612 26.87 9.40 -10.30
CA GLU A 612 26.93 9.00 -8.90
C GLU A 612 27.81 7.75 -8.75
N GLU A 613 28.67 7.75 -7.73
CA GLU A 613 29.33 6.53 -7.30
C GLU A 613 28.30 5.46 -6.89
N PRO A 614 28.54 4.17 -7.22
CA PRO A 614 27.65 3.09 -6.81
C PRO A 614 27.59 3.06 -5.29
N SER A 615 26.41 3.42 -4.72
CA SER A 615 26.21 3.40 -3.29
C SER A 615 26.56 2.02 -2.75
N ARG A 616 27.62 1.92 -1.97
CA ARG A 616 27.93 0.73 -1.17
C ARG A 616 26.83 0.58 -0.12
N VAL A 617 25.75 -0.13 -0.47
CA VAL A 617 24.77 -0.57 0.53
C VAL A 617 25.47 -1.56 1.44
N ARG A 618 25.98 -1.07 2.57
CA ARG A 618 26.39 -1.90 3.71
C ARG A 618 25.17 -2.72 4.15
N GLY A 619 25.02 -3.94 3.69
CA GLY A 619 23.91 -4.82 4.07
C GLY A 619 23.59 -5.94 3.09
N GLY A 620 24.07 -5.90 1.85
CA GLY A 620 23.80 -6.95 0.86
C GLY A 620 24.66 -8.23 1.01
N ALA A 621 25.68 -8.21 1.85
CA ALA A 621 26.62 -9.33 1.96
C ALA A 621 26.10 -10.54 2.78
N LEU A 622 25.05 -10.37 3.58
CA LEU A 622 24.54 -11.46 4.43
C LEU A 622 23.56 -12.41 3.74
N LEU A 623 23.07 -12.10 2.54
CA LEU A 623 22.12 -12.93 1.79
C LEU A 623 22.58 -13.23 0.35
N GLY A 624 23.89 -13.34 0.10
CA GLY A 624 24.43 -13.97 -1.10
C GLY A 624 23.98 -13.41 -2.46
N GLY A 625 23.51 -12.16 -2.52
CA GLY A 625 23.13 -11.51 -3.77
C GLY A 625 24.34 -11.26 -4.66
N ARG A 626 24.59 -12.15 -5.62
CA ARG A 626 25.51 -11.91 -6.75
C ARG A 626 24.94 -10.78 -7.61
N GLY A 627 25.24 -9.51 -7.25
CA GLY A 627 25.03 -8.37 -8.14
C GLY A 627 25.75 -8.61 -9.45
N ARG A 628 25.06 -8.46 -10.57
CA ARG A 628 25.68 -8.57 -11.90
C ARG A 628 26.80 -7.53 -11.99
N ALA A 629 27.92 -7.89 -12.58
CA ALA A 629 29.11 -7.04 -12.75
C ALA A 629 28.86 -5.67 -13.44
N ARG A 630 27.68 -5.46 -14.02
CA ARG A 630 27.19 -4.21 -14.61
C ARG A 630 26.77 -3.14 -13.58
N ASP A 631 26.52 -3.51 -12.32
CA ASP A 631 26.04 -2.57 -11.28
C ASP A 631 27.17 -1.78 -10.59
N ARG A 632 28.42 -1.89 -11.08
CA ARG A 632 29.60 -1.33 -10.42
C ARG A 632 29.97 0.09 -10.88
N PHE A 633 29.34 0.61 -11.92
CA PHE A 633 29.80 1.85 -12.55
C PHE A 633 28.87 3.06 -12.41
N VAL A 634 27.60 2.88 -12.02
CA VAL A 634 26.63 3.98 -11.99
C VAL A 634 25.63 3.78 -10.84
N GLY A 635 25.33 4.84 -10.08
CA GLY A 635 24.34 4.84 -9.00
C GLY A 635 22.93 4.50 -9.49
N GLY A 636 22.08 4.08 -8.56
CA GLY A 636 20.71 3.61 -8.87
C GLY A 636 19.83 4.65 -9.53
N THR A 637 19.93 5.92 -9.13
CA THR A 637 19.20 7.06 -9.68
C THR A 637 19.64 7.32 -11.12
N THR A 638 20.93 7.44 -11.35
CA THR A 638 21.50 7.70 -12.68
C THR A 638 21.14 6.59 -13.65
N ARG A 639 21.28 5.33 -13.24
CA ARG A 639 20.89 4.18 -14.06
C ARG A 639 19.43 4.24 -14.48
N TYR A 640 18.52 4.52 -13.52
CA TYR A 640 17.10 4.58 -13.80
C TYR A 640 16.78 5.70 -14.81
N VAL A 641 17.39 6.87 -14.63
CA VAL A 641 17.19 7.99 -15.56
C VAL A 641 17.71 7.65 -16.95
N VAL A 642 18.92 7.09 -17.08
CA VAL A 642 19.49 6.68 -18.38
C VAL A 642 18.60 5.66 -19.09
N GLU A 643 18.02 4.69 -18.37
CA GLU A 643 17.17 3.66 -18.97
C GLU A 643 15.76 4.16 -19.34
N LYS A 644 15.25 5.22 -18.69
CA LYS A 644 13.82 5.61 -18.74
C LYS A 644 13.56 7.04 -19.18
N ALA A 645 14.58 7.88 -19.34
CA ALA A 645 14.41 9.26 -19.77
C ALA A 645 13.72 9.36 -21.13
N PRO A 646 12.85 10.36 -21.33
CA PRO A 646 12.20 10.61 -22.61
C PRO A 646 13.05 11.44 -23.58
N CYS A 647 14.17 11.99 -23.11
CA CYS A 647 15.05 12.94 -23.77
C CYS A 647 16.52 12.50 -23.64
N ARG A 648 17.43 13.28 -24.16
CA ARG A 648 18.88 13.04 -24.02
C ARG A 648 19.31 13.09 -22.56
N VAL A 649 20.23 12.20 -22.18
CA VAL A 649 20.83 12.20 -20.84
C VAL A 649 22.33 12.42 -21.00
N ILE A 650 22.82 13.48 -20.36
CA ILE A 650 24.22 13.85 -20.32
C ILE A 650 24.77 13.54 -18.95
N LEU A 651 25.80 12.70 -18.89
CA LEU A 651 26.45 12.34 -17.63
C LEU A 651 27.76 13.11 -17.51
N THR A 652 27.90 13.81 -16.38
CA THR A 652 29.17 14.46 -16.01
C THR A 652 29.86 13.64 -14.92
N ALA A 653 31.15 13.43 -15.06
CA ALA A 653 31.99 12.79 -14.05
C ALA A 653 33.13 13.73 -13.67
N PRO A 654 33.52 13.81 -12.40
CA PRO A 654 34.68 14.60 -12.01
C PRO A 654 35.94 14.03 -12.66
N PRO A 655 36.93 14.87 -12.98
CA PRO A 655 38.21 14.40 -13.52
C PRO A 655 38.90 13.50 -12.51
N ALA A 656 39.42 12.37 -12.96
CA ALA A 656 40.15 11.43 -12.11
C ALA A 656 41.36 12.14 -11.45
N GLY A 657 41.37 12.25 -10.14
CA GLY A 657 42.45 12.84 -9.34
C GLY A 657 42.09 14.01 -8.42
N GLN A 658 40.85 14.47 -8.38
CA GLN A 658 40.42 15.53 -7.45
C GLN A 658 39.87 15.00 -6.08
N GLU A 659 39.83 13.70 -5.86
CA GLU A 659 39.28 13.10 -4.63
C GLU A 659 40.18 13.25 -3.38
N ASP A 660 41.48 13.50 -3.51
CA ASP A 660 42.44 13.41 -2.38
C ASP A 660 42.71 14.73 -1.63
N THR A 661 42.10 15.86 -1.99
CA THR A 661 42.48 17.14 -1.37
C THR A 661 41.52 17.68 -0.31
N ARG A 662 40.39 17.00 0.00
CA ARG A 662 39.36 17.50 0.94
C ARG A 662 39.11 16.67 2.20
N GLU A 663 39.92 15.63 2.49
CA GLU A 663 39.81 14.89 3.76
C GLU A 663 40.47 15.61 4.99
N GLY A 664 40.88 16.83 4.85
CA GLY A 664 41.72 17.55 5.84
C GLY A 664 40.98 18.50 6.79
N VAL A 665 39.66 18.54 6.91
CA VAL A 665 38.96 19.37 7.91
C VAL A 665 37.82 18.60 8.53
N ARG A 666 38.13 17.83 9.59
CA ARG A 666 37.14 17.48 10.63
C ARG A 666 37.38 18.39 11.83
N PRO A 667 36.35 19.01 12.43
CA PRO A 667 36.32 19.26 13.85
C PRO A 667 35.76 18.10 14.65
#